data_377895d9ed018bc881ea55bd4c3f0555
#
_entry.id   377895d9ed018bc881ea55bd4c3f0555
#
_cell.length_a   1.000
_cell.length_b   1.000
_cell.length_c   1.000
_cell.angle_alpha   90.00
_cell.angle_beta   90.00
_cell.angle_gamma   90.00
#
_symmetry.space_group_name_H-M   'P 1'
#
loop_
_entity.id
_entity.type
_entity.pdbx_description
1 polymer ?
#
loop_
_entity_poly.entity_id
_entity_poly.type
_entity_poly.pdbx_seq_one_letter_code
_entity_poly.pdbx_strand_id
1 'polypeptide(L)'
;MTQHDKKAAAKRLRIHNLPRTLEDPFNVEAFGAPLPRAVDAEFSRLLLNAAIPIHLRRQLDRSHPICLSIVVPSPGWCEPIAKAVRARWAASFCVARDGSKHYDHLPTKGNDDVADRLRKGEPVIGISHAPTRYQPSALLSAADAHLSLNQLNGSELLKLIKACIVGRAPRRLPDGLASGLDFDEILSAFRHGARVGEVVENLRRATASKSRISPDDDTPPLETISGYVEAKTWGLALADDLAAWRRGKIAWRALSCAAVLHGPPGSGKTLFAKSLAKTLGVPIVVTSVADWLAAGSGFLDSIIRAMQSAFDSARALAPAVLFIDELDGLPDRRNLSDRGKDWWTPIINYALTLCDGAATSREGIILLGATNFRDRLDAALIRPGRFDRLIHIPPPDEDGLAGILRQHLGAALPDADLKLIARYRPGATGAEAAKWVRDATAAARAGRREITFDDLVSQVLPPETRPRSVLLAVARHESAHLCVALALGVQRPESITLCAPGAAGLTRFAAPQAILMSRRQIEANVVMTLAGRAADGLFGEANAGSGGGRASDLGIATRLLALTHASYGLGEKLMSLDPEEAVARIQLDPTLAAAIEADLQRLYARAGMLVQENRAKIERLAAELVIRRFITGEEVLALLEPVRAAHPARILEPGSPQ
;
A
#
# COMPACT_ATOMS: atom_id res chain seq x y z
N MET A 1 40.56 35.22 30.38
CA MET A 1 39.57 36.12 29.77
C MET A 1 38.23 35.43 29.94
N THR A 2 37.70 35.60 30.98
CA THR A 2 36.83 36.50 31.74
C THR A 2 35.35 36.32 31.36
N GLN A 3 34.70 35.77 32.31
CA GLN A 3 33.31 35.64 32.67
C GLN A 3 32.44 36.90 32.46
N HIS A 4 32.33 37.52 31.27
CA HIS A 4 31.58 38.78 31.17
C HIS A 4 30.69 38.96 29.92
N ASP A 5 30.44 37.94 29.10
CA ASP A 5 29.60 38.10 27.88
C ASP A 5 28.39 37.14 27.76
N LYS A 6 27.79 36.74 28.87
CA LYS A 6 26.54 35.96 28.87
C LYS A 6 25.35 36.69 29.48
N LYS A 7 25.23 38.01 29.27
CA LYS A 7 24.07 38.79 29.77
C LYS A 7 23.61 39.86 28.78
N ALA A 8 23.31 39.52 27.53
CA ALA A 8 22.65 40.47 26.62
C ALA A 8 21.99 39.75 25.43
N ALA A 9 20.93 38.97 25.63
CA ALA A 9 19.98 38.60 24.56
C ALA A 9 18.64 38.06 25.10
N ALA A 10 18.04 38.75 26.08
CA ALA A 10 16.64 38.59 26.43
C ALA A 10 15.86 39.82 25.93
N LYS A 11 15.63 39.88 24.60
CA LYS A 11 14.81 40.94 24.00
C LYS A 11 13.36 40.51 23.96
N ARG A 12 12.57 41.16 24.82
CA ARG A 12 11.11 41.11 24.97
C ARG A 12 10.38 41.14 23.64
N LEU A 13 9.59 40.10 23.34
CA LEU A 13 8.48 40.19 22.40
C LEU A 13 7.32 40.90 23.08
N ARG A 14 7.02 42.09 22.61
CA ARG A 14 5.81 42.84 22.97
C ARG A 14 4.61 42.21 22.25
N ILE A 15 3.69 41.65 23.02
CA ILE A 15 2.33 41.33 22.54
C ILE A 15 1.56 42.66 22.62
N HIS A 16 1.15 43.17 21.47
CA HIS A 16 0.22 44.28 21.37
C HIS A 16 -1.09 43.76 20.74
N ASN A 17 -2.19 44.21 21.37
CA ASN A 17 -3.60 44.19 20.96
C ASN A 17 -4.43 42.96 21.26
N LEU A 18 -4.99 42.98 22.48
CA LEU A 18 -6.32 42.44 22.78
C LEU A 18 -7.21 43.61 23.25
N PRO A 19 -8.45 43.73 22.80
CA PRO A 19 -9.35 44.77 23.22
C PRO A 19 -9.80 44.53 24.67
N ARG A 20 -9.68 45.59 25.50
CA ARG A 20 -10.26 45.67 26.83
C ARG A 20 -11.77 45.95 26.69
N THR A 21 -12.58 45.00 27.03
CA THR A 21 -13.87 45.18 27.71
C THR A 21 -14.37 43.78 28.09
N LEU A 22 -14.31 43.46 29.38
CA LEU A 22 -15.27 42.57 30.02
C LEU A 22 -15.15 42.72 31.53
N GLU A 23 -16.27 43.06 32.04
CA GLU A 23 -16.58 43.19 33.46
C GLU A 23 -16.26 41.88 34.20
N ASP A 24 -15.73 42.09 35.41
CA ASP A 24 -15.44 41.07 36.41
C ASP A 24 -16.77 40.41 36.88
N PRO A 25 -16.87 39.10 36.88
CA PRO A 25 -17.80 38.42 37.75
C PRO A 25 -17.08 37.35 38.58
N PHE A 26 -16.38 37.73 39.63
CA PHE A 26 -16.23 36.83 40.75
C PHE A 26 -17.61 36.70 41.42
N ASN A 27 -18.45 35.85 40.88
CA ASN A 27 -19.65 35.41 41.55
C ASN A 27 -19.31 34.22 42.46
N VAL A 28 -19.22 34.51 43.75
CA VAL A 28 -18.86 33.59 44.85
C VAL A 28 -20.08 32.72 45.27
N GLU A 29 -20.88 32.24 44.34
CA GLU A 29 -22.05 31.36 44.66
C GLU A 29 -21.99 29.97 43.97
N ALA A 30 -20.84 29.33 43.96
CA ALA A 30 -20.72 27.93 43.51
C ALA A 30 -20.04 27.01 44.53
N PHE A 31 -20.04 27.37 45.81
CA PHE A 31 -19.61 26.46 46.88
C PHE A 31 -20.81 25.66 47.41
N GLY A 32 -21.21 24.60 46.70
CA GLY A 32 -22.30 23.72 47.09
C GLY A 32 -22.59 22.56 46.18
N ALA A 33 -21.88 22.44 45.03
CA ALA A 33 -22.03 21.27 44.19
C ALA A 33 -21.29 20.05 44.84
N PRO A 34 -21.92 18.87 44.92
CA PRO A 34 -21.21 17.69 45.41
C PRO A 34 -19.92 17.50 44.61
N LEU A 35 -18.79 17.26 45.29
CA LEU A 35 -17.52 16.96 44.69
C LEU A 35 -17.74 15.92 43.58
N PRO A 36 -17.24 16.14 42.33
CA PRO A 36 -17.43 15.18 41.27
C PRO A 36 -16.83 13.84 41.75
N ARG A 37 -17.55 12.75 41.51
CA ARG A 37 -17.08 11.40 41.82
C ARG A 37 -15.71 11.24 41.18
N ALA A 38 -14.78 10.59 41.89
CA ALA A 38 -13.46 10.30 41.33
C ALA A 38 -13.64 9.60 39.96
N VAL A 39 -13.07 10.18 38.92
CA VAL A 39 -13.30 9.75 37.51
C VAL A 39 -12.90 8.29 37.33
N ASP A 40 -11.80 7.86 37.94
CA ASP A 40 -11.30 6.49 37.90
C ASP A 40 -12.27 5.46 38.49
N ALA A 41 -12.89 5.78 39.64
CA ALA A 41 -13.87 4.92 40.28
C ALA A 41 -15.17 4.80 39.48
N GLU A 42 -15.66 5.92 38.95
CA GLU A 42 -16.89 5.93 38.15
C GLU A 42 -16.68 5.27 36.79
N PHE A 43 -15.52 5.49 36.16
CA PHE A 43 -15.13 4.84 34.93
C PHE A 43 -15.06 3.32 35.07
N SER A 44 -14.33 2.85 36.08
CA SER A 44 -14.22 1.41 36.38
C SER A 44 -15.60 0.80 36.71
N ARG A 45 -16.45 1.52 37.46
CA ARG A 45 -17.79 1.07 37.81
C ARG A 45 -18.69 0.90 36.56
N LEU A 46 -18.64 1.84 35.62
CA LEU A 46 -19.40 1.76 34.39
C LEU A 46 -18.94 0.58 33.53
N LEU A 47 -17.62 0.39 33.38
CA LEU A 47 -17.03 -0.71 32.62
C LEU A 47 -17.39 -2.08 33.20
N LEU A 48 -17.20 -2.29 34.50
CA LEU A 48 -17.54 -3.55 35.16
C LEU A 48 -19.06 -3.82 35.13
N ASN A 49 -19.88 -2.79 35.19
CA ASN A 49 -21.32 -2.96 35.07
C ASN A 49 -21.77 -3.29 33.64
N ALA A 50 -21.07 -2.81 32.63
CA ALA A 50 -21.33 -3.16 31.23
C ALA A 50 -20.84 -4.58 30.90
N ALA A 51 -19.66 -4.96 31.38
CA ALA A 51 -19.03 -6.25 31.06
C ALA A 51 -19.62 -7.44 31.83
N ILE A 52 -19.96 -7.27 33.12
CA ILE A 52 -20.42 -8.36 33.97
C ILE A 52 -21.96 -8.33 34.09
N PRO A 53 -22.66 -9.38 33.61
CA PRO A 53 -24.11 -9.52 33.74
C PRO A 53 -24.59 -9.43 35.20
N ILE A 54 -25.80 -8.90 35.39
CA ILE A 54 -26.33 -8.61 36.73
C ILE A 54 -26.42 -9.85 37.64
N HIS A 55 -26.70 -11.02 37.08
CA HIS A 55 -26.77 -12.27 37.85
C HIS A 55 -25.38 -12.69 38.39
N LEU A 56 -24.32 -12.54 37.60
CA LEU A 56 -22.96 -12.83 38.04
C LEU A 56 -22.47 -11.81 39.08
N ARG A 57 -22.79 -10.53 38.90
CA ARG A 57 -22.51 -9.50 39.93
C ARG A 57 -23.16 -9.80 41.26
N ARG A 58 -24.42 -10.26 41.25
CA ARG A 58 -25.10 -10.68 42.49
C ARG A 58 -24.46 -11.89 43.18
N GLN A 59 -23.87 -12.82 42.39
CA GLN A 59 -23.11 -13.93 42.95
C GLN A 59 -21.82 -13.44 43.60
N LEU A 60 -21.05 -12.56 42.91
CA LEU A 60 -19.86 -11.93 43.48
C LEU A 60 -20.18 -11.10 44.74
N ASP A 61 -21.25 -10.32 44.74
CA ASP A 61 -21.69 -9.50 45.90
C ASP A 61 -22.03 -10.37 47.12
N ARG A 62 -22.38 -11.66 46.91
CA ARG A 62 -22.66 -12.65 47.98
C ARG A 62 -21.45 -13.56 48.25
N SER A 63 -20.31 -13.27 47.67
CA SER A 63 -19.10 -14.12 47.78
C SER A 63 -19.34 -15.60 47.40
N HIS A 64 -20.27 -15.86 46.45
CA HIS A 64 -20.46 -17.22 45.94
C HIS A 64 -19.21 -17.69 45.15
N PRO A 65 -18.84 -19.00 45.28
CA PRO A 65 -17.73 -19.55 44.54
C PRO A 65 -18.04 -19.51 43.02
N ILE A 66 -17.42 -18.58 42.34
CA ILE A 66 -17.54 -18.37 40.88
C ILE A 66 -16.18 -18.06 40.32
N CYS A 67 -15.86 -18.61 39.14
CA CYS A 67 -14.64 -18.33 38.41
C CYS A 67 -14.94 -17.53 37.12
N LEU A 68 -14.38 -16.36 36.99
CA LEU A 68 -14.60 -15.48 35.81
C LEU A 68 -13.27 -15.19 35.14
N SER A 69 -13.27 -15.22 33.81
CA SER A 69 -12.18 -14.73 32.97
C SER A 69 -12.62 -13.48 32.23
N ILE A 70 -11.94 -12.35 32.48
CA ILE A 70 -12.26 -11.04 31.88
C ILE A 70 -11.15 -10.65 30.91
N VAL A 71 -11.49 -10.52 29.64
CA VAL A 71 -10.62 -9.99 28.59
C VAL A 71 -10.71 -8.47 28.61
N VAL A 72 -9.56 -7.80 28.64
CA VAL A 72 -9.46 -6.33 28.59
C VAL A 72 -8.82 -5.89 27.27
N PRO A 73 -9.03 -4.64 26.79
CA PRO A 73 -8.61 -4.16 25.48
C PRO A 73 -7.09 -4.17 25.24
N SER A 74 -6.30 -3.85 26.28
CA SER A 74 -4.83 -3.76 26.18
C SER A 74 -4.17 -4.09 27.52
N PRO A 75 -2.84 -4.30 27.55
CA PRO A 75 -2.08 -4.51 28.80
C PRO A 75 -2.31 -3.42 29.85
N GLY A 76 -2.37 -2.15 29.42
CA GLY A 76 -2.55 -0.99 30.30
C GLY A 76 -3.88 -0.96 31.07
N TRP A 77 -4.86 -1.81 30.69
CA TRP A 77 -6.15 -1.93 31.37
C TRP A 77 -6.14 -2.98 32.49
N CYS A 78 -5.15 -3.90 32.51
CA CYS A 78 -5.15 -5.03 33.42
C CYS A 78 -5.16 -4.60 34.90
N GLU A 79 -4.19 -3.81 35.32
CA GLU A 79 -4.04 -3.42 36.73
C GLU A 79 -5.10 -2.41 37.20
N PRO A 80 -5.50 -1.37 36.44
CA PRO A 80 -6.60 -0.50 36.81
C PRO A 80 -7.92 -1.25 37.06
N ILE A 81 -8.27 -2.19 36.18
CA ILE A 81 -9.48 -3.01 36.35
C ILE A 81 -9.34 -3.97 37.54
N ALA A 82 -8.15 -4.57 37.73
CA ALA A 82 -7.90 -5.42 38.89
C ALA A 82 -8.04 -4.65 40.19
N LYS A 83 -7.53 -3.43 40.28
CA LYS A 83 -7.70 -2.53 41.41
C LYS A 83 -9.19 -2.27 41.70
N ALA A 84 -9.98 -2.01 40.68
CA ALA A 84 -11.41 -1.79 40.82
C ALA A 84 -12.16 -3.06 41.26
N VAL A 85 -11.79 -4.22 40.74
CA VAL A 85 -12.34 -5.53 41.17
C VAL A 85 -12.02 -5.80 42.64
N ARG A 86 -10.77 -5.63 43.05
CA ARG A 86 -10.35 -5.81 44.46
C ARG A 86 -11.06 -4.84 45.41
N ALA A 87 -11.26 -3.61 44.97
CA ALA A 87 -11.98 -2.60 45.76
C ALA A 87 -13.48 -2.93 45.91
N ARG A 88 -14.09 -3.51 44.89
CA ARG A 88 -15.53 -3.80 44.88
C ARG A 88 -15.88 -5.16 45.48
N TRP A 89 -15.07 -6.16 45.20
CA TRP A 89 -15.26 -7.55 45.65
C TRP A 89 -14.01 -8.03 46.39
N ALA A 90 -13.75 -7.48 47.58
CA ALA A 90 -12.55 -7.73 48.37
C ALA A 90 -12.34 -9.20 48.76
N ALA A 91 -13.43 -9.99 48.83
CA ALA A 91 -13.36 -11.43 49.09
C ALA A 91 -12.94 -12.26 47.86
N SER A 92 -12.79 -11.68 46.68
CA SER A 92 -12.41 -12.40 45.47
C SER A 92 -10.89 -12.48 45.31
N PHE A 93 -10.40 -13.62 44.84
CA PHE A 93 -9.01 -13.78 44.42
C PHE A 93 -8.85 -13.25 42.99
N CYS A 94 -8.15 -12.12 42.82
CA CYS A 94 -7.98 -11.45 41.54
C CYS A 94 -6.60 -11.72 40.97
N VAL A 95 -6.55 -12.33 39.75
CA VAL A 95 -5.34 -12.65 39.01
C VAL A 95 -5.25 -11.74 37.79
N ALA A 96 -4.45 -10.67 37.89
CA ALA A 96 -4.20 -9.76 36.78
C ALA A 96 -2.88 -10.08 36.08
N ARG A 97 -2.90 -10.27 34.78
CA ARG A 97 -1.69 -10.60 33.98
C ARG A 97 -1.67 -9.86 32.66
N ASP A 98 -0.71 -8.96 32.54
CA ASP A 98 -0.48 -8.09 31.38
C ASP A 98 0.67 -8.56 30.48
N GLY A 99 1.37 -9.65 30.87
CA GLY A 99 2.53 -10.17 30.16
C GLY A 99 3.86 -9.49 30.50
N SER A 100 3.88 -8.47 31.35
CA SER A 100 5.11 -7.75 31.74
C SER A 100 6.10 -8.63 32.54
N LYS A 101 5.58 -9.55 33.35
CA LYS A 101 6.39 -10.50 34.11
C LYS A 101 6.46 -11.85 33.38
N HIS A 102 7.43 -11.97 32.49
CA HIS A 102 7.52 -13.08 31.52
C HIS A 102 7.39 -14.46 32.11
N TYR A 103 8.05 -14.73 33.23
CA TYR A 103 8.04 -16.05 33.91
C TYR A 103 6.79 -16.29 34.76
N ASP A 104 6.36 -15.28 35.51
CA ASP A 104 5.19 -15.38 36.42
C ASP A 104 3.86 -15.37 35.66
N HIS A 105 3.84 -14.81 34.45
CA HIS A 105 2.65 -14.74 33.60
C HIS A 105 2.51 -15.94 32.64
N LEU A 106 3.28 -17.02 32.82
CA LEU A 106 3.06 -18.23 32.04
C LEU A 106 1.78 -18.96 32.47
N PRO A 107 1.03 -19.62 31.58
CA PRO A 107 -0.20 -20.36 31.92
C PRO A 107 0.03 -21.52 32.90
N THR A 108 1.26 -22.01 32.98
CA THR A 108 1.66 -23.08 33.93
C THR A 108 1.85 -22.59 35.36
N LYS A 109 1.93 -21.27 35.60
CA LYS A 109 2.16 -20.68 36.92
C LYS A 109 0.86 -20.26 37.60
N GLY A 110 0.80 -20.39 38.94
CA GLY A 110 -0.35 -19.98 39.75
C GLY A 110 -1.57 -20.89 39.64
N ASN A 111 -1.43 -22.09 39.05
CA ASN A 111 -2.53 -23.06 38.95
C ASN A 111 -2.94 -23.58 40.31
N ASP A 112 -1.94 -23.83 41.22
CA ASP A 112 -2.18 -24.32 42.57
C ASP A 112 -2.93 -23.28 43.40
N ASP A 113 -2.58 -22.00 43.30
CA ASP A 113 -3.27 -20.91 43.99
C ASP A 113 -4.75 -20.84 43.56
N VAL A 114 -5.01 -20.88 42.24
CA VAL A 114 -6.37 -20.89 41.72
C VAL A 114 -7.17 -22.09 42.24
N ALA A 115 -6.60 -23.28 42.18
CA ALA A 115 -7.25 -24.51 42.62
C ALA A 115 -7.53 -24.50 44.13
N ASP A 116 -6.61 -23.96 44.93
CA ASP A 116 -6.77 -23.84 46.37
C ASP A 116 -7.88 -22.86 46.74
N ARG A 117 -7.95 -21.71 46.09
CA ARG A 117 -9.01 -20.70 46.31
C ARG A 117 -10.39 -21.23 45.94
N LEU A 118 -10.51 -21.90 44.79
CA LEU A 118 -11.78 -22.50 44.37
C LEU A 118 -12.23 -23.60 45.35
N ARG A 119 -11.31 -24.42 45.86
CA ARG A 119 -11.62 -25.44 46.91
C ARG A 119 -12.08 -24.81 48.19
N LYS A 120 -11.59 -23.63 48.56
CA LYS A 120 -12.04 -22.85 49.72
C LYS A 120 -13.37 -22.14 49.50
N GLY A 121 -13.93 -22.22 48.31
CA GLY A 121 -15.18 -21.56 47.96
C GLY A 121 -15.06 -20.06 47.76
N GLU A 122 -13.86 -19.57 47.46
CA GLU A 122 -13.61 -18.15 47.19
C GLU A 122 -13.85 -17.85 45.71
N PRO A 123 -14.46 -16.69 45.37
CA PRO A 123 -14.59 -16.26 43.99
C PRO A 123 -13.21 -15.97 43.37
N VAL A 124 -12.99 -16.40 42.14
CA VAL A 124 -11.75 -16.16 41.37
C VAL A 124 -12.04 -15.35 40.13
N ILE A 125 -11.29 -14.26 39.92
CA ILE A 125 -11.44 -13.39 38.75
C ILE A 125 -10.09 -13.23 38.09
N GLY A 126 -9.99 -13.71 36.83
CA GLY A 126 -8.83 -13.52 35.98
C GLY A 126 -9.02 -12.31 35.07
N ILE A 127 -8.01 -11.45 34.95
CA ILE A 127 -8.00 -10.28 34.08
C ILE A 127 -6.76 -10.29 33.20
N SER A 128 -6.96 -10.29 31.89
CA SER A 128 -5.85 -10.21 30.93
C SER A 128 -6.34 -9.75 29.57
N HIS A 129 -5.47 -9.10 28.79
CA HIS A 129 -5.73 -8.77 27.38
C HIS A 129 -5.57 -9.99 26.46
N ALA A 130 -4.84 -11.03 26.90
CA ALA A 130 -4.66 -12.28 26.18
C ALA A 130 -4.72 -13.48 27.15
N PRO A 131 -5.92 -13.89 27.62
CA PRO A 131 -6.09 -14.89 28.65
C PRO A 131 -5.42 -16.22 28.33
N THR A 132 -5.58 -16.75 27.14
CA THR A 132 -4.99 -18.02 26.71
C THR A 132 -3.46 -18.05 26.79
N ARG A 133 -2.82 -16.88 26.74
CA ARG A 133 -1.37 -16.72 26.77
C ARG A 133 -0.83 -16.47 28.17
N TYR A 134 -1.59 -15.78 29.03
CA TYR A 134 -1.06 -15.26 30.30
C TYR A 134 -1.80 -15.77 31.54
N GLN A 135 -3.07 -16.15 31.44
CA GLN A 135 -3.83 -16.64 32.58
C GLN A 135 -3.45 -18.06 32.93
N PRO A 136 -3.53 -18.43 34.24
CA PRO A 136 -3.35 -19.81 34.66
C PRO A 136 -4.31 -20.74 33.91
N SER A 137 -3.83 -21.89 33.45
CA SER A 137 -4.66 -22.85 32.72
C SER A 137 -5.81 -23.39 33.60
N ALA A 138 -5.58 -23.56 34.90
CA ALA A 138 -6.61 -23.94 35.85
C ALA A 138 -7.76 -22.93 35.94
N LEU A 139 -7.47 -21.62 35.83
CA LEU A 139 -8.50 -20.57 35.83
C LEU A 139 -9.33 -20.65 34.57
N LEU A 140 -8.71 -20.80 33.40
CA LEU A 140 -9.41 -20.86 32.14
C LEU A 140 -10.30 -22.11 32.03
N SER A 141 -9.82 -23.25 32.54
CA SER A 141 -10.56 -24.50 32.53
C SER A 141 -11.73 -24.51 33.54
N ALA A 142 -11.60 -23.77 34.63
CA ALA A 142 -12.62 -23.67 35.67
C ALA A 142 -13.56 -22.49 35.50
N ALA A 143 -13.38 -21.65 34.43
CA ALA A 143 -14.16 -20.44 34.27
C ALA A 143 -15.63 -20.72 33.94
N ASP A 144 -16.53 -20.26 34.83
CA ASP A 144 -17.98 -20.31 34.66
C ASP A 144 -18.44 -19.34 33.55
N ALA A 145 -17.68 -18.28 33.31
CA ALA A 145 -17.93 -17.34 32.20
C ALA A 145 -16.65 -16.66 31.71
N HIS A 146 -16.59 -16.50 30.39
CA HIS A 146 -15.61 -15.66 29.70
C HIS A 146 -16.29 -14.35 29.28
N LEU A 147 -15.81 -13.24 29.80
CA LEU A 147 -16.38 -11.92 29.60
C LEU A 147 -15.40 -11.03 28.87
N SER A 148 -15.90 -10.17 27.97
CA SER A 148 -15.08 -9.16 27.31
C SER A 148 -15.45 -7.78 27.81
N LEU A 149 -14.45 -7.04 28.26
CA LEU A 149 -14.58 -5.64 28.62
C LEU A 149 -14.17 -4.83 27.39
N ASN A 150 -15.17 -4.34 26.69
CA ASN A 150 -14.95 -3.53 25.50
C ASN A 150 -14.64 -2.07 25.87
N GLN A 151 -13.99 -1.35 24.96
CA GLN A 151 -13.83 0.09 25.11
C GLN A 151 -15.22 0.76 25.13
N LEU A 152 -15.33 1.90 25.84
CA LEU A 152 -16.58 2.64 25.92
C LEU A 152 -17.03 3.12 24.54
N ASN A 153 -18.25 2.79 24.16
CA ASN A 153 -18.91 3.42 23.03
C ASN A 153 -19.30 4.87 23.35
N GLY A 154 -19.72 5.65 22.36
CA GLY A 154 -20.06 7.06 22.54
C GLY A 154 -21.16 7.29 23.58
N SER A 155 -22.10 6.36 23.74
CA SER A 155 -23.17 6.47 24.73
C SER A 155 -22.69 6.23 26.17
N GLU A 156 -21.79 5.30 26.37
CA GLU A 156 -21.18 4.99 27.67
C GLU A 156 -20.22 6.09 28.09
N LEU A 157 -19.42 6.59 27.15
CA LEU A 157 -18.53 7.73 27.37
C LEU A 157 -19.32 8.99 27.74
N LEU A 158 -20.49 9.19 27.13
CA LEU A 158 -21.38 10.28 27.47
C LEU A 158 -21.94 10.14 28.93
N LYS A 159 -22.23 8.91 29.37
CA LYS A 159 -22.63 8.66 30.77
C LYS A 159 -21.49 8.98 31.73
N LEU A 160 -20.26 8.61 31.41
CA LEU A 160 -19.06 8.92 32.20
C LEU A 160 -18.89 10.45 32.33
N ILE A 161 -18.92 11.18 31.22
CA ILE A 161 -18.76 12.63 31.21
C ILE A 161 -19.86 13.29 32.05
N LYS A 162 -21.12 12.86 31.90
CA LYS A 162 -22.24 13.40 32.69
C LYS A 162 -22.15 13.09 34.19
N ALA A 163 -21.53 11.98 34.55
CA ALA A 163 -21.34 11.60 35.96
C ALA A 163 -20.20 12.37 36.63
N CYS A 164 -19.17 12.75 35.87
CA CYS A 164 -17.94 13.34 36.39
C CYS A 164 -17.77 14.85 36.13
N ILE A 165 -18.46 15.40 35.13
CA ILE A 165 -18.31 16.80 34.72
C ILE A 165 -19.67 17.54 34.84
N VAL A 166 -19.66 18.66 35.52
CA VAL A 166 -20.83 19.54 35.61
C VAL A 166 -20.90 20.39 34.33
N GLY A 167 -22.02 20.34 33.63
CA GLY A 167 -22.23 21.16 32.46
C GLY A 167 -23.18 20.52 31.43
N ARG A 168 -23.48 21.28 30.37
CA ARG A 168 -24.36 20.82 29.29
C ARG A 168 -23.58 19.88 28.37
N ALA A 169 -23.91 18.60 28.41
CA ALA A 169 -23.30 17.59 27.53
C ALA A 169 -24.01 17.53 26.17
N PRO A 170 -23.30 17.15 25.08
CA PRO A 170 -23.92 16.95 23.78
C PRO A 170 -24.95 15.81 23.83
N ARG A 171 -25.85 15.76 22.85
CA ARG A 171 -26.88 14.69 22.80
C ARG A 171 -26.28 13.34 22.47
N ARG A 172 -25.20 13.31 21.67
CA ARG A 172 -24.49 12.09 21.21
C ARG A 172 -23.00 12.38 21.06
N LEU A 173 -22.19 11.37 21.33
CA LEU A 173 -20.76 11.36 21.03
C LEU A 173 -20.46 10.28 19.98
N PRO A 174 -19.44 10.46 19.13
CA PRO A 174 -19.00 9.43 18.19
C PRO A 174 -18.54 8.16 18.92
N ASP A 175 -18.83 6.97 18.37
CA ASP A 175 -18.44 5.67 18.94
C ASP A 175 -16.94 5.55 18.74
N GLY A 176 -16.05 5.93 18.52
CA GLY A 176 -14.60 5.82 18.37
C GLY A 176 -13.81 6.92 19.07
N LEU A 177 -14.49 7.82 19.81
CA LEU A 177 -13.84 8.99 20.39
C LEU A 177 -12.71 8.66 21.37
N ALA A 178 -12.75 7.50 22.03
CA ALA A 178 -11.70 7.02 22.93
C ALA A 178 -11.05 5.73 22.41
N SER A 179 -11.18 5.43 21.12
CA SER A 179 -10.65 4.20 20.52
C SER A 179 -9.12 4.12 20.62
N GLY A 180 -8.60 2.97 21.05
CA GLY A 180 -7.17 2.73 21.19
C GLY A 180 -6.50 3.40 22.39
N LEU A 181 -7.22 4.17 23.20
CA LEU A 181 -6.67 4.77 24.41
C LEU A 181 -6.58 3.74 25.55
N ASP A 182 -5.49 3.78 26.29
CA ASP A 182 -5.36 3.05 27.53
C ASP A 182 -6.15 3.72 28.64
N PHE A 183 -6.35 2.98 29.74
CA PHE A 183 -7.14 3.43 30.87
C PHE A 183 -6.70 4.81 31.38
N ASP A 184 -5.40 4.99 31.65
CA ASP A 184 -4.85 6.24 32.17
C ASP A 184 -4.87 7.37 31.14
N GLU A 185 -4.82 7.07 29.84
CA GLU A 185 -4.95 8.07 28.77
C GLU A 185 -6.36 8.63 28.69
N ILE A 186 -7.37 7.78 28.87
CA ILE A 186 -8.76 8.23 28.97
C ILE A 186 -8.94 9.13 30.21
N LEU A 187 -8.41 8.71 31.36
CA LEU A 187 -8.48 9.51 32.59
C LEU A 187 -7.78 10.86 32.44
N SER A 188 -6.65 10.89 31.75
CA SER A 188 -5.86 12.13 31.54
C SER A 188 -6.62 13.21 30.74
N ALA A 189 -7.67 12.84 30.02
CA ALA A 189 -8.52 13.78 29.31
C ALA A 189 -9.44 14.56 30.27
N PHE A 190 -9.73 14.02 31.46
CA PHE A 190 -10.58 14.60 32.50
C PHE A 190 -9.73 15.47 33.45
N ARG A 191 -9.25 16.60 32.96
CA ARG A 191 -8.41 17.50 33.76
C ARG A 191 -9.25 18.24 34.80
N HIS A 192 -8.64 18.61 35.91
CA HIS A 192 -9.33 19.39 36.97
C HIS A 192 -9.90 20.68 36.37
N GLY A 193 -11.18 20.96 36.63
CA GLY A 193 -11.87 22.14 36.12
C GLY A 193 -12.22 22.11 34.62
N ALA A 194 -11.94 21.01 33.91
CA ALA A 194 -12.25 20.93 32.50
C ALA A 194 -13.76 20.90 32.22
N ARG A 195 -14.17 21.64 31.19
CA ARG A 195 -15.56 21.62 30.68
C ARG A 195 -15.77 20.42 29.75
N VAL A 196 -17.01 20.02 29.53
CA VAL A 196 -17.39 18.91 28.67
C VAL A 196 -16.74 18.99 27.27
N GLY A 197 -16.73 20.17 26.65
CA GLY A 197 -16.12 20.39 25.34
C GLY A 197 -14.60 20.16 25.35
N GLU A 198 -13.91 20.54 26.41
CA GLU A 198 -12.47 20.36 26.57
C GLU A 198 -12.12 18.89 26.79
N VAL A 199 -12.92 18.14 27.56
CA VAL A 199 -12.73 16.68 27.71
C VAL A 199 -12.89 15.98 26.38
N VAL A 200 -13.92 16.32 25.58
CA VAL A 200 -14.13 15.76 24.24
C VAL A 200 -12.95 16.07 23.32
N GLU A 201 -12.43 17.29 23.35
CA GLU A 201 -11.28 17.69 22.53
C GLU A 201 -9.97 17.03 23.00
N ASN A 202 -9.78 16.89 24.32
CA ASN A 202 -8.64 16.18 24.87
C ASN A 202 -8.64 14.69 24.47
N LEU A 203 -9.79 14.02 24.52
CA LEU A 203 -9.96 12.65 24.05
C LEU A 203 -9.66 12.53 22.55
N ARG A 204 -10.22 13.45 21.74
CA ARG A 204 -9.95 13.48 20.30
C ARG A 204 -8.46 13.64 20.00
N ARG A 205 -7.79 14.54 20.70
CA ARG A 205 -6.34 14.78 20.55
C ARG A 205 -5.52 13.57 21.01
N ALA A 206 -5.89 12.93 22.12
CA ALA A 206 -5.20 11.72 22.60
C ALA A 206 -5.37 10.56 21.62
N THR A 207 -6.58 10.33 21.12
CA THR A 207 -6.85 9.32 20.10
C THR A 207 -6.09 9.59 18.81
N ALA A 208 -6.06 10.85 18.35
CA ALA A 208 -5.30 11.25 17.18
C ALA A 208 -3.79 11.09 17.36
N SER A 209 -3.25 11.35 18.55
CA SER A 209 -1.81 11.18 18.83
C SER A 209 -1.39 9.72 18.92
N LYS A 210 -2.29 8.83 19.34
CA LYS A 210 -2.04 7.39 19.42
C LYS A 210 -2.26 6.69 18.08
N SER A 211 -3.21 7.17 17.32
CA SER A 211 -3.33 6.85 15.90
C SER A 211 -2.15 7.50 15.18
N ARG A 212 -0.97 6.92 15.32
CA ARG A 212 0.26 7.42 14.67
C ARG A 212 0.11 7.61 13.15
N ILE A 213 -1.05 7.30 12.60
CA ILE A 213 -1.47 7.66 11.26
C ILE A 213 -3.01 7.67 11.21
N SER A 214 -3.64 8.76 11.65
CA SER A 214 -4.81 9.24 10.88
C SER A 214 -4.30 9.49 9.47
N PRO A 215 -5.03 9.12 8.40
CA PRO A 215 -4.70 9.59 7.07
C PRO A 215 -4.48 11.09 7.19
N ASP A 216 -3.32 11.60 6.73
CA ASP A 216 -3.06 13.03 6.73
C ASP A 216 -4.30 13.72 6.16
N ASP A 217 -4.67 14.90 6.68
CA ASP A 217 -5.84 15.64 6.18
C ASP A 217 -5.80 15.79 4.65
N ASP A 218 -4.59 15.82 4.07
CA ASP A 218 -4.31 15.88 2.64
C ASP A 218 -4.46 14.54 1.89
N THR A 219 -4.65 13.40 2.57
CA THR A 219 -4.85 12.12 1.88
C THR A 219 -6.18 12.13 1.14
N PRO A 220 -6.22 11.93 -0.19
CA PRO A 220 -7.48 11.89 -0.93
C PRO A 220 -8.29 10.63 -0.60
N PRO A 221 -9.63 10.67 -0.61
CA PRO A 221 -10.46 9.46 -0.50
C PRO A 221 -10.37 8.62 -1.78
N LEU A 222 -10.74 7.33 -1.70
CA LEU A 222 -10.66 6.38 -2.83
C LEU A 222 -11.40 6.86 -4.07
N GLU A 223 -12.51 7.58 -3.89
CA GLU A 223 -13.34 8.09 -4.99
C GLU A 223 -12.56 9.03 -5.90
N THR A 224 -11.62 9.77 -5.35
CA THR A 224 -10.89 10.84 -6.05
C THR A 224 -9.52 10.42 -6.58
N ILE A 225 -8.97 9.29 -6.12
CA ILE A 225 -7.67 8.82 -6.63
C ILE A 225 -7.80 8.21 -8.01
N SER A 226 -6.78 8.41 -8.85
CA SER A 226 -6.72 7.91 -10.23
C SER A 226 -5.77 6.73 -10.38
N GLY A 227 -6.01 5.83 -11.34
CA GLY A 227 -5.08 4.76 -11.70
C GLY A 227 -5.18 3.47 -10.88
N TYR A 228 -6.25 3.25 -10.09
CA TYR A 228 -6.41 2.09 -9.20
C TYR A 228 -7.68 1.28 -9.49
N VAL A 229 -7.96 0.95 -10.75
CA VAL A 229 -9.28 0.44 -11.17
C VAL A 229 -9.74 -0.77 -10.34
N GLU A 230 -8.95 -1.85 -10.31
CA GLU A 230 -9.29 -3.08 -9.56
C GLU A 230 -9.31 -2.84 -8.05
N ALA A 231 -8.26 -2.21 -7.52
CA ALA A 231 -8.13 -1.92 -6.10
C ALA A 231 -9.26 -1.01 -5.59
N LYS A 232 -9.62 0.00 -6.38
CA LYS A 232 -10.71 0.95 -6.05
C LYS A 232 -12.07 0.25 -6.00
N THR A 233 -12.35 -0.62 -6.97
CA THR A 233 -13.59 -1.42 -6.98
C THR A 233 -13.70 -2.29 -5.74
N TRP A 234 -12.63 -2.99 -5.37
CA TRP A 234 -12.60 -3.78 -4.15
C TRP A 234 -12.75 -2.92 -2.89
N GLY A 235 -12.05 -1.79 -2.81
CA GLY A 235 -12.09 -0.91 -1.63
C GLY A 235 -13.45 -0.27 -1.39
N LEU A 236 -14.15 0.13 -2.45
CA LEU A 236 -15.51 0.69 -2.36
C LEU A 236 -16.53 -0.39 -1.95
N ALA A 237 -16.44 -1.60 -2.52
CA ALA A 237 -17.27 -2.73 -2.09
C ALA A 237 -17.04 -3.07 -0.60
N LEU A 238 -15.79 -3.03 -0.13
CA LEU A 238 -15.47 -3.22 1.28
C LEU A 238 -16.07 -2.10 2.17
N ALA A 239 -16.17 -0.86 1.66
CA ALA A 239 -16.81 0.23 2.40
C ALA A 239 -18.30 -0.02 2.61
N ASP A 240 -19.00 -0.52 1.59
CA ASP A 240 -20.42 -0.89 1.69
C ASP A 240 -20.62 -2.05 2.67
N ASP A 241 -19.78 -3.08 2.60
CA ASP A 241 -19.79 -4.23 3.50
C ASP A 241 -19.53 -3.81 4.95
N LEU A 242 -18.53 -2.97 5.20
CA LEU A 242 -18.21 -2.45 6.53
C LEU A 242 -19.38 -1.63 7.09
N ALA A 243 -20.05 -0.84 6.26
CA ALA A 243 -21.24 -0.12 6.66
C ALA A 243 -22.41 -1.07 6.98
N ALA A 244 -22.56 -2.18 6.25
CA ALA A 244 -23.56 -3.21 6.53
C ALA A 244 -23.26 -3.95 7.85
N TRP A 245 -22.00 -4.28 8.10
CA TRP A 245 -21.55 -4.88 9.36
C TRP A 245 -21.80 -3.94 10.55
N ARG A 246 -21.46 -2.65 10.47
CA ARG A 246 -21.74 -1.65 11.50
C ARG A 246 -23.23 -1.54 11.84
N ARG A 247 -24.09 -1.85 10.87
CA ARG A 247 -25.56 -1.90 11.07
C ARG A 247 -26.06 -3.27 11.56
N GLY A 248 -25.18 -4.24 11.79
CA GLY A 248 -25.53 -5.60 12.21
C GLY A 248 -26.21 -6.46 11.14
N LYS A 249 -26.14 -6.05 9.85
CA LYS A 249 -26.80 -6.80 8.75
C LYS A 249 -25.99 -8.01 8.30
N ILE A 250 -24.69 -7.98 8.41
CA ILE A 250 -23.77 -9.07 8.05
C ILE A 250 -22.74 -9.31 9.14
N ALA A 251 -22.24 -10.55 9.25
CA ALA A 251 -21.18 -10.89 10.19
C ALA A 251 -19.79 -10.50 9.61
N TRP A 252 -18.81 -10.21 10.47
CA TRP A 252 -17.44 -9.84 10.06
C TRP A 252 -16.83 -10.84 9.08
N ARG A 253 -17.04 -12.14 9.30
CA ARG A 253 -16.53 -13.22 8.44
C ARG A 253 -17.03 -13.19 6.99
N ALA A 254 -18.07 -12.42 6.70
CA ALA A 254 -18.59 -12.24 5.35
C ALA A 254 -17.86 -11.15 4.56
N LEU A 255 -17.05 -10.31 5.24
CA LEU A 255 -16.29 -9.26 4.59
C LEU A 255 -15.03 -9.82 3.92
N SER A 256 -14.75 -9.38 2.69
CA SER A 256 -13.47 -9.63 2.02
C SER A 256 -12.43 -8.61 2.51
N CYS A 257 -11.93 -8.79 3.74
CA CYS A 257 -11.16 -7.79 4.47
C CYS A 257 -9.64 -8.08 4.49
N ALA A 258 -9.12 -8.91 3.58
CA ALA A 258 -7.69 -9.22 3.50
C ALA A 258 -7.21 -9.24 2.05
N ALA A 259 -6.20 -8.43 1.72
CA ALA A 259 -5.63 -8.36 0.37
C ALA A 259 -4.14 -8.04 0.37
N VAL A 260 -3.40 -8.52 -0.64
CA VAL A 260 -2.04 -8.07 -0.96
C VAL A 260 -2.08 -7.20 -2.21
N LEU A 261 -1.55 -5.99 -2.09
CA LEU A 261 -1.29 -5.09 -3.19
C LEU A 261 0.08 -5.42 -3.79
N HIS A 262 0.13 -5.73 -5.09
CA HIS A 262 1.40 -5.97 -5.75
C HIS A 262 1.56 -5.10 -6.99
N GLY A 263 2.78 -4.65 -7.27
CA GLY A 263 3.07 -3.78 -8.42
C GLY A 263 4.42 -3.10 -8.26
N PRO A 264 4.91 -2.39 -9.29
CA PRO A 264 6.23 -1.78 -9.27
C PRO A 264 6.39 -0.76 -8.14
N PRO A 265 7.63 -0.45 -7.71
CA PRO A 265 7.88 0.61 -6.75
C PRO A 265 7.35 1.95 -7.29
N GLY A 266 6.80 2.78 -6.39
CA GLY A 266 6.21 4.08 -6.77
C GLY A 266 4.80 4.02 -7.40
N SER A 267 4.17 2.84 -7.51
CA SER A 267 2.79 2.71 -8.01
C SER A 267 1.72 3.20 -7.02
N GLY A 268 2.09 3.62 -5.80
CA GLY A 268 1.17 4.22 -4.85
C GLY A 268 0.45 3.25 -3.92
N LYS A 269 0.98 2.04 -3.68
CA LYS A 269 0.40 1.04 -2.77
C LYS A 269 0.10 1.60 -1.37
N THR A 270 1.04 2.35 -0.79
CA THR A 270 0.88 2.99 0.52
C THR A 270 -0.15 4.12 0.50
N LEU A 271 -0.22 4.89 -0.60
CA LEU A 271 -1.26 5.90 -0.81
C LEU A 271 -2.64 5.26 -0.84
N PHE A 272 -2.80 4.16 -1.59
CA PHE A 272 -4.04 3.41 -1.65
C PHE A 272 -4.49 2.94 -0.26
N ALA A 273 -3.57 2.39 0.55
CA ALA A 273 -3.89 1.93 1.91
C ALA A 273 -4.41 3.07 2.80
N LYS A 274 -3.77 4.25 2.74
CA LYS A 274 -4.21 5.46 3.45
C LYS A 274 -5.58 5.95 2.95
N SER A 275 -5.78 6.01 1.63
CA SER A 275 -7.04 6.42 1.00
C SER A 275 -8.18 5.46 1.34
N LEU A 276 -7.90 4.16 1.38
CA LEU A 276 -8.86 3.13 1.82
C LEU A 276 -9.29 3.39 3.27
N ALA A 277 -8.36 3.57 4.20
CA ALA A 277 -8.67 3.84 5.59
C ALA A 277 -9.51 5.11 5.75
N LYS A 278 -9.22 6.17 4.98
CA LYS A 278 -9.99 7.41 4.97
C LYS A 278 -11.43 7.19 4.49
N THR A 279 -11.61 6.49 3.37
CA THR A 279 -12.95 6.16 2.82
C THR A 279 -13.76 5.28 3.77
N LEU A 280 -13.13 4.31 4.41
CA LEU A 280 -13.76 3.44 5.41
C LEU A 280 -14.09 4.18 6.73
N GLY A 281 -13.50 5.34 6.96
CA GLY A 281 -13.62 6.08 8.22
C GLY A 281 -13.08 5.27 9.41
N VAL A 282 -11.90 4.64 9.23
CA VAL A 282 -11.23 3.84 10.25
C VAL A 282 -9.76 4.26 10.38
N PRO A 283 -9.13 4.07 11.56
CA PRO A 283 -7.70 4.28 11.72
C PRO A 283 -6.89 3.29 10.90
N ILE A 284 -5.65 3.66 10.57
CA ILE A 284 -4.68 2.80 9.91
C ILE A 284 -3.44 2.62 10.79
N VAL A 285 -3.03 1.38 10.96
CA VAL A 285 -1.74 1.02 11.55
C VAL A 285 -0.82 0.61 10.42
N VAL A 286 0.29 1.33 10.26
CA VAL A 286 1.30 1.04 9.23
C VAL A 286 2.51 0.41 9.89
N THR A 287 2.98 -0.67 9.31
CA THR A 287 4.21 -1.38 9.70
C THR A 287 4.85 -1.98 8.45
N SER A 288 6.09 -2.39 8.55
CA SER A 288 6.78 -3.11 7.48
C SER A 288 7.55 -4.31 8.02
N VAL A 289 7.87 -5.25 7.15
CA VAL A 289 8.77 -6.35 7.53
C VAL A 289 10.14 -5.81 7.93
N ALA A 290 10.61 -4.75 7.29
CA ALA A 290 11.85 -4.05 7.65
C ALA A 290 11.79 -3.49 9.08
N ASP A 291 10.67 -2.87 9.50
CA ASP A 291 10.48 -2.38 10.88
C ASP A 291 10.57 -3.51 11.91
N TRP A 292 9.99 -4.68 11.61
CA TRP A 292 10.04 -5.83 12.49
C TRP A 292 11.47 -6.36 12.67
N LEU A 293 12.22 -6.41 11.56
CA LEU A 293 13.62 -6.84 11.58
C LEU A 293 14.52 -5.83 12.30
N ALA A 294 14.28 -4.54 12.10
CA ALA A 294 15.03 -3.45 12.73
C ALA A 294 14.77 -3.34 14.26
N ALA A 295 13.55 -3.64 14.70
CA ALA A 295 13.20 -3.68 16.12
C ALA A 295 13.91 -4.82 16.88
N GLY A 296 14.43 -5.80 16.11
CA GLY A 296 15.18 -6.93 16.64
C GLY A 296 16.65 -6.58 16.82
N SER A 297 17.14 -6.59 18.05
CA SER A 297 18.59 -6.56 18.35
C SER A 297 19.31 -7.87 17.94
N GLY A 298 18.88 -8.49 16.82
CA GLY A 298 19.41 -9.77 16.32
C GLY A 298 18.76 -11.01 16.95
N PHE A 299 17.79 -10.86 17.84
CA PHE A 299 17.10 -11.98 18.49
C PHE A 299 15.70 -12.22 17.89
N LEU A 300 15.41 -13.48 17.61
CA LEU A 300 14.11 -13.95 17.08
C LEU A 300 12.91 -13.44 17.89
N ASP A 301 13.03 -13.45 19.21
CA ASP A 301 11.98 -13.05 20.15
C ASP A 301 11.57 -11.57 20.02
N SER A 302 12.51 -10.70 19.67
CA SER A 302 12.22 -9.27 19.46
C SER A 302 11.45 -9.02 18.17
N ILE A 303 11.73 -9.78 17.11
CA ILE A 303 10.99 -9.71 15.84
C ILE A 303 9.55 -10.19 16.05
N ILE A 304 9.39 -11.32 16.73
CA ILE A 304 8.07 -11.87 17.07
C ILE A 304 7.26 -10.86 17.90
N ARG A 305 7.89 -10.18 18.87
CA ARG A 305 7.23 -9.13 19.67
C ARG A 305 6.83 -7.91 18.82
N ALA A 306 7.66 -7.50 17.88
CA ALA A 306 7.34 -6.38 17.00
C ALA A 306 6.12 -6.70 16.11
N MET A 307 6.08 -7.90 15.52
CA MET A 307 4.91 -8.37 14.77
C MET A 307 3.65 -8.40 15.65
N GLN A 308 3.75 -8.98 16.83
CA GLN A 308 2.64 -9.07 17.80
C GLN A 308 2.12 -7.67 18.15
N SER A 309 3.01 -6.73 18.45
CA SER A 309 2.68 -5.36 18.81
C SER A 309 1.90 -4.62 17.70
N ALA A 310 2.25 -4.86 16.43
CA ALA A 310 1.51 -4.27 15.29
C ALA A 310 0.07 -4.80 15.24
N PHE A 311 -0.14 -6.10 15.39
CA PHE A 311 -1.48 -6.70 15.40
C PHE A 311 -2.28 -6.30 16.64
N ASP A 312 -1.65 -6.21 17.80
CA ASP A 312 -2.31 -5.78 19.04
C ASP A 312 -2.73 -4.30 18.95
N SER A 313 -1.90 -3.46 18.33
CA SER A 313 -2.25 -2.06 18.04
C SER A 313 -3.46 -1.96 17.11
N ALA A 314 -3.52 -2.78 16.07
CA ALA A 314 -4.67 -2.80 15.16
C ALA A 314 -5.95 -3.31 15.86
N ARG A 315 -5.83 -4.32 16.75
CA ARG A 315 -6.97 -4.80 17.57
C ARG A 315 -7.49 -3.73 18.51
N ALA A 316 -6.59 -3.01 19.16
CA ALA A 316 -6.97 -1.94 20.09
C ALA A 316 -7.73 -0.80 19.38
N LEU A 317 -7.47 -0.60 18.08
CA LEU A 317 -8.12 0.42 17.24
C LEU A 317 -9.29 -0.12 16.41
N ALA A 318 -9.66 -1.39 16.53
CA ALA A 318 -10.68 -2.04 15.69
C ALA A 318 -12.05 -1.29 15.72
N PRO A 319 -12.73 -1.10 14.57
CA PRO A 319 -12.29 -1.52 13.25
C PRO A 319 -11.17 -0.64 12.69
N ALA A 320 -10.10 -1.26 12.21
CA ALA A 320 -8.90 -0.58 11.74
C ALA A 320 -8.29 -1.29 10.51
N VAL A 321 -7.54 -0.54 9.69
CA VAL A 321 -6.67 -1.12 8.65
C VAL A 321 -5.31 -1.42 9.27
N LEU A 322 -4.83 -2.66 9.14
CA LEU A 322 -3.43 -3.01 9.38
C LEU A 322 -2.73 -3.14 8.03
N PHE A 323 -1.85 -2.20 7.72
CA PHE A 323 -1.07 -2.19 6.50
C PHE A 323 0.36 -2.65 6.78
N ILE A 324 0.76 -3.74 6.11
CA ILE A 324 2.08 -4.35 6.22
C ILE A 324 2.81 -4.13 4.89
N ASP A 325 3.79 -3.23 4.87
CA ASP A 325 4.59 -2.96 3.68
C ASP A 325 5.76 -3.94 3.56
N GLU A 326 6.29 -4.06 2.35
CA GLU A 326 7.47 -4.88 2.03
C GLU A 326 7.33 -6.36 2.46
N LEU A 327 6.17 -6.96 2.20
CA LEU A 327 5.92 -8.38 2.53
C LEU A 327 6.95 -9.33 1.91
N ASP A 328 7.58 -8.97 0.82
CA ASP A 328 8.68 -9.71 0.18
C ASP A 328 9.97 -9.73 1.01
N GLY A 329 10.05 -8.97 2.09
CA GLY A 329 11.05 -9.12 3.14
C GLY A 329 10.93 -10.43 3.94
N LEU A 330 9.76 -11.11 3.91
CA LEU A 330 9.59 -12.48 4.40
C LEU A 330 9.90 -13.44 3.24
N PRO A 331 11.01 -14.20 3.29
CA PRO A 331 11.39 -15.09 2.21
C PRO A 331 10.42 -16.27 2.06
N ASP A 332 10.30 -16.81 0.85
CA ASP A 332 9.59 -18.05 0.60
C ASP A 332 10.35 -19.24 1.24
N ARG A 333 9.68 -19.98 2.11
CA ARG A 333 10.24 -21.14 2.84
C ARG A 333 10.83 -22.21 1.91
N ARG A 334 10.33 -22.32 0.68
CA ARG A 334 10.80 -23.29 -0.31
C ARG A 334 12.21 -22.97 -0.83
N ASN A 335 12.57 -21.68 -0.79
CA ASN A 335 13.80 -21.16 -1.35
C ASN A 335 14.87 -20.85 -0.28
N LEU A 336 14.62 -21.23 0.98
CA LEU A 336 15.56 -21.00 2.08
C LEU A 336 16.76 -21.94 1.97
N SER A 337 17.97 -21.37 2.09
CA SER A 337 19.19 -22.16 2.30
C SER A 337 19.15 -22.87 3.65
N ASP A 338 19.86 -24.00 3.78
CA ASP A 338 19.87 -24.77 5.04
C ASP A 338 20.33 -23.94 6.25
N ARG A 339 21.26 -23.00 6.06
CA ARG A 339 21.71 -22.07 7.11
C ARG A 339 20.65 -21.03 7.52
N GLY A 340 19.72 -20.70 6.63
CA GLY A 340 18.65 -19.72 6.89
C GLY A 340 17.38 -20.33 7.46
N LYS A 341 17.16 -21.64 7.31
CA LYS A 341 15.91 -22.30 7.70
C LYS A 341 15.60 -22.16 9.19
N ASP A 342 16.58 -22.36 10.05
CA ASP A 342 16.40 -22.32 11.52
C ASP A 342 16.01 -20.93 12.01
N TRP A 343 16.46 -19.88 11.31
CA TRP A 343 16.15 -18.51 11.62
C TRP A 343 14.81 -18.07 11.04
N TRP A 344 14.57 -18.27 9.74
CA TRP A 344 13.41 -17.74 9.04
C TRP A 344 12.13 -18.54 9.27
N THR A 345 12.21 -19.85 9.42
CA THR A 345 11.01 -20.71 9.56
C THR A 345 10.14 -20.32 10.75
N PRO A 346 10.66 -20.07 11.97
CA PRO A 346 9.84 -19.61 13.10
C PRO A 346 9.19 -18.24 12.83
N ILE A 347 9.92 -17.29 12.22
CA ILE A 347 9.41 -15.95 11.88
C ILE A 347 8.23 -16.04 10.92
N ILE A 348 8.41 -16.77 9.82
CA ILE A 348 7.40 -16.95 8.79
C ILE A 348 6.18 -17.67 9.35
N ASN A 349 6.37 -18.76 10.09
CA ASN A 349 5.28 -19.50 10.71
C ASN A 349 4.48 -18.63 11.68
N TYR A 350 5.16 -17.78 12.47
CA TYR A 350 4.49 -16.86 13.37
C TYR A 350 3.70 -15.78 12.61
N ALA A 351 4.29 -15.19 11.57
CA ALA A 351 3.59 -14.26 10.70
C ALA A 351 2.32 -14.89 10.07
N LEU A 352 2.45 -16.14 9.56
CA LEU A 352 1.33 -16.90 9.04
C LEU A 352 0.22 -17.13 10.08
N THR A 353 0.59 -17.40 11.35
CA THR A 353 -0.38 -17.56 12.44
C THR A 353 -1.10 -16.26 12.75
N LEU A 354 -0.40 -15.13 12.77
CA LEU A 354 -1.02 -13.81 12.99
C LEU A 354 -1.96 -13.41 11.83
N CYS A 355 -1.59 -13.77 10.60
CA CYS A 355 -2.42 -13.51 9.41
C CYS A 355 -3.60 -14.49 9.27
N ASP A 356 -3.65 -15.57 10.05
CA ASP A 356 -4.69 -16.60 9.94
C ASP A 356 -5.92 -16.22 10.77
N GLY A 357 -7.02 -15.92 10.09
CA GLY A 357 -8.26 -15.53 10.73
C GLY A 357 -8.98 -16.66 11.48
N ALA A 358 -8.63 -17.92 11.20
CA ALA A 358 -9.15 -19.08 11.92
C ALA A 358 -8.37 -19.37 13.20
N ALA A 359 -7.05 -19.10 13.19
CA ALA A 359 -6.18 -19.31 14.35
C ALA A 359 -6.22 -18.16 15.36
N THR A 360 -6.47 -16.93 14.91
CA THR A 360 -6.53 -15.72 15.72
C THR A 360 -7.79 -14.92 15.40
N SER A 361 -8.48 -14.37 16.41
CA SER A 361 -9.60 -13.47 16.15
C SER A 361 -9.08 -12.19 15.46
N ARG A 362 -9.45 -12.02 14.19
CA ARG A 362 -9.19 -10.80 13.41
C ARG A 362 -10.44 -9.95 13.23
N GLU A 363 -11.44 -10.15 14.06
CA GLU A 363 -12.65 -9.34 13.99
C GLU A 363 -12.31 -7.85 14.18
N GLY A 364 -12.75 -7.02 13.26
CA GLY A 364 -12.43 -5.60 13.23
C GLY A 364 -11.10 -5.24 12.56
N ILE A 365 -10.27 -6.19 12.08
CA ILE A 365 -9.00 -5.89 11.39
C ILE A 365 -9.15 -6.11 9.89
N ILE A 366 -8.96 -5.04 9.11
CA ILE A 366 -8.79 -5.09 7.66
C ILE A 366 -7.30 -5.24 7.38
N LEU A 367 -6.89 -6.41 6.89
CA LEU A 367 -5.48 -6.76 6.68
C LEU A 367 -5.05 -6.44 5.25
N LEU A 368 -4.11 -5.52 5.09
CA LEU A 368 -3.60 -5.13 3.79
C LEU A 368 -2.08 -5.29 3.76
N GLY A 369 -1.60 -6.10 2.82
CA GLY A 369 -0.17 -6.28 2.57
C GLY A 369 0.27 -5.55 1.30
N ALA A 370 1.55 -5.20 1.18
CA ALA A 370 2.11 -4.69 -0.05
C ALA A 370 3.44 -5.35 -0.40
N THR A 371 3.69 -5.56 -1.69
CA THR A 371 4.94 -6.10 -2.23
C THR A 371 5.27 -5.53 -3.59
N ASN A 372 6.56 -5.41 -3.89
CA ASN A 372 7.04 -5.13 -5.23
C ASN A 372 7.30 -6.41 -6.05
N PHE A 373 7.43 -7.57 -5.38
CA PHE A 373 7.84 -8.84 -5.98
C PHE A 373 6.88 -9.97 -5.59
N ARG A 374 5.79 -10.10 -6.33
CA ARG A 374 4.77 -11.14 -6.10
C ARG A 374 5.38 -12.55 -6.00
N ASP A 375 6.33 -12.86 -6.87
CA ASP A 375 6.90 -14.21 -7.00
C ASP A 375 7.85 -14.57 -5.85
N ARG A 376 8.18 -13.62 -4.97
CA ARG A 376 8.99 -13.84 -3.76
C ARG A 376 8.15 -14.15 -2.52
N LEU A 377 6.83 -13.96 -2.59
CA LEU A 377 5.94 -14.23 -1.47
C LEU A 377 5.82 -15.73 -1.19
N ASP A 378 5.87 -16.12 0.08
CA ASP A 378 5.51 -17.48 0.49
C ASP A 378 4.05 -17.77 0.10
N ALA A 379 3.83 -18.84 -0.66
CA ALA A 379 2.51 -19.22 -1.15
C ALA A 379 1.48 -19.46 -0.04
N ALA A 380 1.91 -19.72 1.20
CA ALA A 380 1.01 -19.88 2.33
C ALA A 380 0.42 -18.55 2.83
N LEU A 381 1.04 -17.40 2.51
CA LEU A 381 0.45 -16.09 2.81
C LEU A 381 -0.81 -15.82 1.97
N ILE A 382 -0.83 -16.33 0.73
CA ILE A 382 -1.88 -16.05 -0.27
C ILE A 382 -2.97 -17.14 -0.25
N ARG A 383 -3.18 -17.80 0.89
CA ARG A 383 -4.22 -18.81 1.03
C ARG A 383 -5.50 -18.22 1.63
N PRO A 384 -6.69 -18.78 1.27
CA PRO A 384 -7.94 -18.40 1.94
C PRO A 384 -7.83 -18.43 3.46
N GLY A 385 -8.39 -17.42 4.11
CA GLY A 385 -8.29 -17.22 5.55
C GLY A 385 -7.11 -16.36 5.99
N ARG A 386 -6.19 -16.00 5.09
CA ARG A 386 -5.05 -15.08 5.31
C ARG A 386 -5.19 -13.87 4.41
N PHE A 387 -4.41 -13.77 3.32
CA PHE A 387 -4.65 -12.79 2.29
C PHE A 387 -5.45 -13.44 1.16
N ASP A 388 -6.75 -13.18 1.14
CA ASP A 388 -7.68 -13.85 0.22
C ASP A 388 -7.56 -13.34 -1.22
N ARG A 389 -6.98 -12.15 -1.41
CA ARG A 389 -6.90 -11.48 -2.71
C ARG A 389 -5.49 -10.99 -3.01
N LEU A 390 -5.14 -11.11 -4.27
CA LEU A 390 -3.99 -10.46 -4.87
C LEU A 390 -4.51 -9.39 -5.82
N ILE A 391 -4.23 -8.13 -5.52
CA ILE A 391 -4.68 -6.98 -6.31
C ILE A 391 -3.47 -6.36 -6.98
N HIS A 392 -3.48 -6.35 -8.31
CA HIS A 392 -2.43 -5.71 -9.09
C HIS A 392 -2.63 -4.19 -9.14
N ILE A 393 -1.57 -3.45 -8.81
CA ILE A 393 -1.50 -2.00 -9.00
C ILE A 393 -0.45 -1.73 -10.08
N PRO A 394 -0.87 -1.63 -11.35
CA PRO A 394 0.02 -1.30 -12.45
C PRO A 394 0.47 0.17 -12.35
N PRO A 395 1.49 0.58 -13.12
CA PRO A 395 1.68 1.99 -13.40
C PRO A 395 0.38 2.60 -13.94
N PRO A 396 0.07 3.86 -13.62
CA PRO A 396 -1.14 4.51 -14.10
C PRO A 396 -1.14 4.58 -15.64
N ASP A 397 -2.31 4.43 -16.24
CA ASP A 397 -2.54 4.74 -17.65
C ASP A 397 -2.48 6.26 -17.91
N GLU A 398 -2.70 6.69 -19.15
CA GLU A 398 -2.65 8.11 -19.52
C GLU A 398 -3.60 8.98 -18.69
N ASP A 399 -4.84 8.52 -18.51
CA ASP A 399 -5.85 9.22 -17.73
C ASP A 399 -5.49 9.24 -16.23
N GLY A 400 -5.01 8.14 -15.71
CA GLY A 400 -4.53 8.00 -14.34
C GLY A 400 -3.33 8.90 -14.07
N LEU A 401 -2.34 8.93 -14.96
CA LEU A 401 -1.15 9.76 -14.80
C LEU A 401 -1.48 11.25 -14.93
N ALA A 402 -2.35 11.62 -15.87
CA ALA A 402 -2.84 13.00 -16.01
C ALA A 402 -3.62 13.43 -14.75
N GLY A 403 -4.45 12.54 -14.17
CA GLY A 403 -5.15 12.78 -12.91
C GLY A 403 -4.19 12.98 -11.73
N ILE A 404 -3.13 12.17 -11.64
CA ILE A 404 -2.09 12.31 -10.61
C ILE A 404 -1.33 13.64 -10.78
N LEU A 405 -0.95 14.00 -12.00
CA LEU A 405 -0.33 15.29 -12.30
C LEU A 405 -1.23 16.46 -11.87
N ARG A 406 -2.54 16.39 -12.20
CA ARG A 406 -3.53 17.40 -11.79
C ARG A 406 -3.64 17.52 -10.27
N GLN A 407 -3.65 16.39 -9.57
CA GLN A 407 -3.70 16.38 -8.11
C GLN A 407 -2.50 17.13 -7.49
N HIS A 408 -1.28 16.92 -8.02
CA HIS A 408 -0.09 17.57 -7.51
C HIS A 408 0.08 19.03 -7.96
N LEU A 409 -0.43 19.39 -9.13
CA LEU A 409 -0.45 20.77 -9.64
C LEU A 409 -1.50 21.64 -8.93
N GLY A 410 -2.55 21.02 -8.39
CA GLY A 410 -3.68 21.77 -7.82
C GLY A 410 -4.33 22.70 -8.85
N ALA A 411 -4.40 23.99 -8.55
CA ALA A 411 -4.95 25.02 -9.44
C ALA A 411 -3.95 25.51 -10.50
N ALA A 412 -2.68 25.11 -10.43
CA ALA A 412 -1.68 25.54 -11.42
C ALA A 412 -1.94 24.87 -12.79
N LEU A 413 -1.68 25.58 -13.87
CA LEU A 413 -1.84 25.13 -15.26
C LEU A 413 -3.25 24.55 -15.53
N PRO A 414 -4.35 25.31 -15.32
CA PRO A 414 -5.71 24.79 -15.41
C PRO A 414 -6.05 24.22 -16.80
N ASP A 415 -5.55 24.86 -17.86
CA ASP A 415 -5.86 24.53 -19.26
C ASP A 415 -4.81 23.61 -19.93
N ALA A 416 -3.83 23.09 -19.14
CA ALA A 416 -2.76 22.27 -19.71
C ALA A 416 -3.27 20.87 -20.07
N ASP A 417 -2.90 20.39 -21.26
CA ASP A 417 -3.10 19.00 -21.67
C ASP A 417 -2.10 18.06 -20.95
N LEU A 418 -2.49 17.61 -19.76
CA LEU A 418 -1.67 16.73 -18.96
C LEU A 418 -1.60 15.30 -19.53
N LYS A 419 -2.53 14.91 -20.42
CA LYS A 419 -2.44 13.63 -21.12
C LYS A 419 -1.25 13.61 -22.09
N LEU A 420 -0.92 14.75 -22.69
CA LEU A 420 0.28 14.86 -23.51
C LEU A 420 1.56 14.56 -22.71
N ILE A 421 1.64 15.05 -21.47
CA ILE A 421 2.76 14.72 -20.56
C ILE A 421 2.78 13.23 -20.26
N ALA A 422 1.64 12.61 -19.99
CA ALA A 422 1.52 11.19 -19.75
C ALA A 422 2.00 10.34 -20.95
N ARG A 423 1.69 10.77 -22.16
CA ARG A 423 2.15 10.13 -23.40
C ARG A 423 3.66 10.18 -23.60
N TYR A 424 4.32 11.25 -23.17
CA TYR A 424 5.79 11.33 -23.26
C TYR A 424 6.52 10.27 -22.42
N ARG A 425 5.89 9.77 -21.35
CA ARG A 425 6.49 8.78 -20.45
C ARG A 425 5.49 7.66 -20.11
N PRO A 426 5.14 6.82 -21.08
CA PRO A 426 4.27 5.66 -20.85
C PRO A 426 4.87 4.74 -19.78
N GLY A 427 4.05 4.30 -18.84
CA GLY A 427 4.47 3.45 -17.74
C GLY A 427 5.20 4.18 -16.59
N ALA A 428 5.20 5.51 -16.61
CA ALA A 428 5.68 6.30 -15.48
C ALA A 428 4.81 6.07 -14.24
N THR A 429 5.45 6.11 -13.09
CA THR A 429 4.79 5.89 -11.81
C THR A 429 4.21 7.18 -11.23
N GLY A 430 3.28 7.07 -10.28
CA GLY A 430 2.77 8.23 -9.55
C GLY A 430 3.87 9.00 -8.79
N ALA A 431 4.89 8.30 -8.32
CA ALA A 431 6.03 8.92 -7.64
C ALA A 431 6.89 9.77 -8.59
N GLU A 432 7.06 9.32 -9.86
CA GLU A 432 7.73 10.11 -10.89
C GLU A 432 6.91 11.37 -11.23
N ALA A 433 5.60 11.24 -11.42
CA ALA A 433 4.71 12.37 -11.66
C ALA A 433 4.79 13.43 -10.55
N ALA A 434 4.73 13.00 -9.29
CA ALA A 434 4.90 13.88 -8.14
C ALA A 434 6.26 14.58 -8.12
N LYS A 435 7.33 13.86 -8.50
CA LYS A 435 8.67 14.42 -8.64
C LYS A 435 8.71 15.49 -9.72
N TRP A 436 8.17 15.23 -10.92
CA TRP A 436 8.17 16.19 -12.02
C TRP A 436 7.49 17.50 -11.66
N VAL A 437 6.31 17.42 -11.03
CA VAL A 437 5.59 18.63 -10.58
C VAL A 437 6.39 19.39 -9.53
N ARG A 438 6.98 18.71 -8.56
CA ARG A 438 7.80 19.32 -7.52
C ARG A 438 9.03 20.02 -8.10
N ASP A 439 9.74 19.36 -9.00
CA ASP A 439 10.97 19.86 -9.60
C ASP A 439 10.68 21.02 -10.57
N ALA A 440 9.60 20.94 -11.38
CA ALA A 440 9.12 22.03 -12.22
C ALA A 440 8.71 23.26 -11.39
N THR A 441 7.97 23.04 -10.30
CA THR A 441 7.58 24.12 -9.37
C THR A 441 8.80 24.75 -8.70
N ALA A 442 9.81 23.95 -8.33
CA ALA A 442 11.05 24.46 -7.76
C ALA A 442 11.83 25.32 -8.77
N ALA A 443 11.91 24.89 -10.05
CA ALA A 443 12.56 25.66 -11.12
C ALA A 443 11.84 26.99 -11.37
N ALA A 444 10.51 26.99 -11.45
CA ALA A 444 9.70 28.21 -11.60
C ALA A 444 9.92 29.19 -10.44
N ARG A 445 9.92 28.68 -9.20
CA ARG A 445 10.18 29.46 -7.99
C ARG A 445 11.59 30.06 -7.98
N ALA A 446 12.60 29.30 -8.42
CA ALA A 446 13.96 29.81 -8.57
C ALA A 446 14.03 30.95 -9.60
N GLY A 447 13.23 30.84 -10.68
CA GLY A 447 13.04 31.89 -11.69
C GLY A 447 12.14 33.04 -11.24
N ARG A 448 11.59 33.04 -10.03
CA ARG A 448 10.63 34.03 -9.49
C ARG A 448 9.41 34.25 -10.39
N ARG A 449 8.88 33.20 -10.96
CA ARG A 449 7.71 33.20 -11.83
C ARG A 449 6.77 32.05 -11.52
N GLU A 450 5.58 32.07 -12.08
CA GLU A 450 4.67 30.96 -12.04
C GLU A 450 5.17 29.78 -12.89
N ILE A 451 4.72 28.57 -12.54
CA ILE A 451 5.04 27.37 -13.31
C ILE A 451 4.38 27.42 -14.69
N THR A 452 5.13 27.02 -15.71
CA THR A 452 4.65 26.90 -17.09
C THR A 452 4.56 25.44 -17.51
N PHE A 453 3.83 25.17 -18.58
CA PHE A 453 3.76 23.83 -19.18
C PHE A 453 5.15 23.34 -19.63
N ASP A 454 5.99 24.25 -20.17
CA ASP A 454 7.35 23.93 -20.60
C ASP A 454 8.25 23.51 -19.44
N ASP A 455 8.03 24.05 -18.24
CA ASP A 455 8.76 23.59 -17.05
C ASP A 455 8.47 22.12 -16.75
N LEU A 456 7.20 21.73 -16.86
CA LEU A 456 6.78 20.35 -16.64
C LEU A 456 7.32 19.43 -17.75
N VAL A 457 7.22 19.85 -19.02
CA VAL A 457 7.80 19.12 -20.16
C VAL A 457 9.29 18.90 -19.99
N SER A 458 10.03 19.91 -19.50
CA SER A 458 11.47 19.83 -19.28
C SER A 458 11.87 18.81 -18.22
N GLN A 459 10.98 18.50 -17.26
CA GLN A 459 11.24 17.43 -16.28
C GLN A 459 11.00 16.04 -16.87
N VAL A 460 10.06 15.93 -17.80
CA VAL A 460 9.68 14.66 -18.45
C VAL A 460 10.62 14.33 -19.60
N LEU A 461 10.98 15.32 -20.39
CA LEU A 461 11.89 15.24 -21.51
C LEU A 461 13.14 16.10 -21.23
N PRO A 462 14.14 15.58 -20.51
CA PRO A 462 15.35 16.32 -20.20
C PRO A 462 16.03 16.82 -21.50
N PRO A 463 16.81 17.92 -21.43
CA PRO A 463 17.49 18.47 -22.60
C PRO A 463 18.24 17.38 -23.35
N GLU A 464 18.13 17.38 -24.67
CA GLU A 464 18.83 16.43 -25.52
C GLU A 464 20.28 16.88 -25.70
N THR A 465 21.22 16.04 -25.30
CA THR A 465 22.67 16.32 -25.40
C THR A 465 23.36 15.47 -26.45
N ARG A 466 22.69 14.49 -27.02
CA ARG A 466 23.26 13.60 -28.04
C ARG A 466 23.40 14.34 -29.38
N PRO A 467 24.48 14.11 -30.14
CA PRO A 467 24.60 14.65 -31.49
C PRO A 467 23.44 14.21 -32.39
N ARG A 468 23.03 15.10 -33.30
CA ARG A 468 21.92 14.82 -34.23
C ARG A 468 22.13 13.53 -35.05
N SER A 469 23.37 13.20 -35.38
CA SER A 469 23.72 11.96 -36.09
C SER A 469 23.36 10.72 -35.27
N VAL A 470 23.65 10.74 -33.96
CA VAL A 470 23.30 9.66 -33.02
C VAL A 470 21.78 9.55 -32.88
N LEU A 471 21.09 10.70 -32.71
CA LEU A 471 19.62 10.71 -32.62
C LEU A 471 18.97 10.13 -33.88
N LEU A 472 19.49 10.49 -35.06
CA LEU A 472 18.97 9.97 -36.33
C LEU A 472 19.22 8.48 -36.48
N ALA A 473 20.38 7.97 -36.04
CA ALA A 473 20.69 6.54 -36.06
C ALA A 473 19.70 5.78 -35.16
N VAL A 474 19.51 6.23 -33.91
CA VAL A 474 18.54 5.62 -33.00
C VAL A 474 17.11 5.72 -33.55
N ALA A 475 16.71 6.88 -34.10
CA ALA A 475 15.38 7.05 -34.69
C ALA A 475 15.12 6.09 -35.85
N ARG A 476 16.11 5.84 -36.72
CA ARG A 476 16.03 4.87 -37.82
C ARG A 476 15.89 3.45 -37.30
N HIS A 477 16.68 3.09 -36.28
CA HIS A 477 16.62 1.80 -35.63
C HIS A 477 15.20 1.51 -35.07
N GLU A 478 14.66 2.40 -34.26
CA GLU A 478 13.32 2.27 -33.68
C GLU A 478 12.22 2.29 -34.75
N SER A 479 12.35 3.17 -35.75
CA SER A 479 11.40 3.25 -36.87
C SER A 479 11.38 1.97 -37.70
N ALA A 480 12.50 1.26 -37.82
CA ALA A 480 12.58 0.00 -38.54
C ALA A 480 11.78 -1.11 -37.86
N HIS A 481 11.91 -1.26 -36.54
CA HIS A 481 11.06 -2.19 -35.80
C HIS A 481 9.58 -1.98 -36.11
N LEU A 482 9.14 -0.74 -36.08
CA LEU A 482 7.74 -0.36 -36.28
C LEU A 482 7.27 -0.58 -37.72
N CYS A 483 8.04 -0.12 -38.70
CA CYS A 483 7.67 -0.28 -40.12
C CYS A 483 7.63 -1.76 -40.53
N VAL A 484 8.55 -2.58 -40.03
CA VAL A 484 8.57 -4.03 -40.29
C VAL A 484 7.41 -4.73 -39.56
N ALA A 485 7.10 -4.35 -38.31
CA ALA A 485 5.93 -4.88 -37.60
C ALA A 485 4.64 -4.65 -38.37
N LEU A 486 4.44 -3.42 -38.91
CA LEU A 486 3.28 -3.07 -39.73
C LEU A 486 3.26 -3.84 -41.06
N ALA A 487 4.41 -3.99 -41.73
CA ALA A 487 4.50 -4.74 -42.98
C ALA A 487 4.18 -6.23 -42.80
N LEU A 488 4.51 -6.80 -41.65
CA LEU A 488 4.21 -8.19 -41.30
C LEU A 488 2.82 -8.38 -40.68
N GLY A 489 2.15 -7.30 -40.27
CA GLY A 489 0.87 -7.36 -39.54
C GLY A 489 0.96 -8.06 -38.19
N VAL A 490 2.12 -7.99 -37.52
CA VAL A 490 2.38 -8.76 -36.28
C VAL A 490 1.79 -8.07 -35.07
N GLN A 491 2.03 -6.77 -34.93
CA GLN A 491 1.62 -5.98 -33.77
C GLN A 491 1.23 -4.55 -34.17
N ARG A 492 0.32 -3.96 -33.41
CA ARG A 492 -0.07 -2.54 -33.58
C ARG A 492 0.88 -1.65 -32.78
N PRO A 493 1.35 -0.53 -33.33
CA PRO A 493 2.18 0.42 -32.60
C PRO A 493 1.35 1.12 -31.51
N GLU A 494 1.92 1.27 -30.32
CA GLU A 494 1.40 2.13 -29.26
C GLU A 494 2.13 3.47 -29.24
N SER A 495 3.46 3.44 -29.32
CA SER A 495 4.29 4.65 -29.33
C SER A 495 5.72 4.35 -29.75
N ILE A 496 6.43 5.40 -30.17
CA ILE A 496 7.87 5.39 -30.43
C ILE A 496 8.51 6.63 -29.79
N THR A 497 9.63 6.46 -29.10
CA THR A 497 10.29 7.55 -28.36
C THR A 497 11.81 7.46 -28.41
N LEU A 498 12.47 8.62 -28.36
CA LEU A 498 13.91 8.76 -28.13
C LEU A 498 14.26 9.05 -26.65
N CYS A 499 13.29 9.03 -25.75
CA CYS A 499 13.43 9.41 -24.35
C CYS A 499 13.04 8.25 -23.43
N ALA A 500 13.64 7.07 -23.62
CA ALA A 500 13.39 5.90 -22.78
C ALA A 500 14.39 5.84 -21.60
N PRO A 501 13.94 5.55 -20.37
CA PRO A 501 14.85 5.33 -19.25
C PRO A 501 15.74 4.10 -19.49
N GLY A 502 17.05 4.29 -19.43
CA GLY A 502 18.02 3.19 -19.58
C GLY A 502 18.20 2.65 -21.01
N ALA A 503 17.54 3.26 -22.01
CA ALA A 503 17.70 2.91 -23.43
C ALA A 503 17.86 4.17 -24.28
N ALA A 504 18.47 4.01 -25.46
CA ALA A 504 18.67 5.13 -26.38
C ALA A 504 17.36 5.56 -27.06
N GLY A 505 16.48 4.60 -27.33
CA GLY A 505 15.13 4.75 -27.87
C GLY A 505 14.26 3.58 -27.40
N LEU A 506 12.97 3.62 -27.71
CA LEU A 506 12.02 2.56 -27.40
C LEU A 506 10.84 2.61 -28.35
N THR A 507 10.52 1.49 -28.96
CA THR A 507 9.28 1.25 -29.68
C THR A 507 8.37 0.35 -28.87
N ARG A 508 7.14 0.78 -28.63
CA ARG A 508 6.11 0.01 -27.91
C ARG A 508 5.03 -0.48 -28.86
N PHE A 509 4.61 -1.70 -28.60
CA PHE A 509 3.54 -2.35 -29.31
C PHE A 509 2.43 -2.78 -28.36
N ALA A 510 1.19 -2.81 -28.85
CA ALA A 510 0.06 -3.36 -28.12
C ALA A 510 0.32 -4.84 -27.78
N ALA A 511 -0.16 -5.25 -26.60
CA ALA A 511 -0.03 -6.63 -26.19
C ALA A 511 -0.59 -7.59 -27.26
N PRO A 512 0.12 -8.70 -27.58
CA PRO A 512 -0.35 -9.63 -28.58
C PRO A 512 -1.70 -10.24 -28.19
N GLN A 513 -2.67 -10.22 -29.09
CA GLN A 513 -4.00 -10.80 -28.86
C GLN A 513 -4.00 -12.35 -28.87
N ALA A 514 -2.97 -12.96 -29.42
CA ALA A 514 -2.88 -14.42 -29.53
C ALA A 514 -2.15 -15.03 -28.32
N ILE A 515 -2.87 -15.86 -27.57
CA ILE A 515 -2.31 -16.68 -26.47
C ILE A 515 -1.44 -17.82 -27.03
N LEU A 516 -1.74 -18.30 -28.23
CA LEU A 516 -1.02 -19.38 -28.91
C LEU A 516 -0.38 -18.84 -30.18
N MET A 517 0.96 -18.94 -30.28
CA MET A 517 1.71 -18.52 -31.45
C MET A 517 2.24 -19.73 -32.25
N SER A 518 1.97 -19.76 -33.54
CA SER A 518 2.60 -20.69 -34.47
C SER A 518 4.07 -20.34 -34.70
N ARG A 519 4.87 -21.29 -35.19
CA ARG A 519 6.28 -21.04 -35.59
C ARG A 519 6.40 -19.83 -36.53
N ARG A 520 5.50 -19.72 -37.52
CA ARG A 520 5.47 -18.59 -38.46
C ARG A 520 5.29 -17.24 -37.76
N GLN A 521 4.43 -17.16 -36.73
CA GLN A 521 4.22 -15.93 -35.96
C GLN A 521 5.43 -15.60 -35.09
N ILE A 522 6.07 -16.62 -34.49
CA ILE A 522 7.31 -16.42 -33.72
C ILE A 522 8.43 -15.92 -34.65
N GLU A 523 8.61 -16.54 -35.82
CA GLU A 523 9.59 -16.09 -36.82
C GLU A 523 9.32 -14.66 -37.29
N ALA A 524 8.07 -14.27 -37.47
CA ALA A 524 7.71 -12.89 -37.81
C ALA A 524 8.05 -11.91 -36.68
N ASN A 525 7.87 -12.29 -35.41
CA ASN A 525 8.32 -11.48 -34.28
C ASN A 525 9.86 -11.37 -34.24
N VAL A 526 10.59 -12.46 -34.54
CA VAL A 526 12.06 -12.43 -34.65
C VAL A 526 12.51 -11.49 -35.77
N VAL A 527 11.87 -11.52 -36.94
CA VAL A 527 12.16 -10.60 -38.06
C VAL A 527 11.93 -9.14 -37.65
N MET A 528 10.83 -8.85 -36.97
CA MET A 528 10.54 -7.52 -36.41
C MET A 528 11.65 -7.08 -35.42
N THR A 529 12.04 -7.97 -34.51
CA THR A 529 13.08 -7.70 -33.51
C THR A 529 14.46 -7.48 -34.16
N LEU A 530 14.78 -8.17 -35.23
CA LEU A 530 16.06 -7.99 -35.96
C LEU A 530 16.05 -6.76 -36.89
N ALA A 531 14.91 -6.09 -37.09
CA ALA A 531 14.78 -4.97 -38.04
C ALA A 531 15.64 -3.76 -37.65
N GLY A 532 15.75 -3.44 -36.35
CA GLY A 532 16.64 -2.38 -35.88
C GLY A 532 18.10 -2.63 -36.29
N ARG A 533 18.60 -3.82 -36.05
CA ARG A 533 19.95 -4.24 -36.46
C ARG A 533 20.14 -4.17 -37.97
N ALA A 534 19.15 -4.56 -38.74
CA ALA A 534 19.18 -4.48 -40.18
C ALA A 534 19.21 -3.03 -40.68
N ALA A 535 18.50 -2.14 -40.03
CA ALA A 535 18.51 -0.70 -40.31
C ALA A 535 19.87 -0.07 -39.98
N ASP A 536 20.52 -0.45 -38.88
CA ASP A 536 21.84 0.02 -38.54
C ASP A 536 22.84 -0.28 -39.68
N GLY A 537 22.82 -1.50 -40.24
CA GLY A 537 23.67 -1.88 -41.37
C GLY A 537 23.31 -1.19 -42.70
N LEU A 538 22.03 -0.85 -42.92
CA LEU A 538 21.57 -0.19 -44.13
C LEU A 538 21.89 1.31 -44.19
N PHE A 539 21.74 1.99 -43.05
CA PHE A 539 21.86 3.45 -42.94
C PHE A 539 23.22 3.92 -42.42
N GLY A 540 24.07 3.01 -41.95
CA GLY A 540 25.38 3.32 -41.40
C GLY A 540 26.21 2.06 -41.17
N GLU A 541 26.93 2.00 -40.06
CA GLU A 541 27.66 0.82 -39.63
C GLU A 541 26.88 0.07 -38.53
N ALA A 542 26.90 -1.26 -38.60
CA ALA A 542 26.35 -2.10 -37.56
C ALA A 542 27.07 -1.83 -36.22
N ASN A 543 26.32 -1.48 -35.18
CA ASN A 543 26.86 -1.11 -33.88
C ASN A 543 26.42 -2.10 -32.78
N ALA A 544 26.95 -1.93 -31.57
CA ALA A 544 26.66 -2.80 -30.44
C ALA A 544 25.28 -2.58 -29.82
N GLY A 545 24.49 -1.58 -30.27
CA GLY A 545 23.21 -1.21 -29.66
C GLY A 545 22.17 -2.33 -29.66
N SER A 546 22.19 -3.19 -30.70
CA SER A 546 21.28 -4.35 -30.82
C SER A 546 21.75 -5.59 -30.05
N GLY A 547 22.89 -5.56 -29.36
CA GLY A 547 23.51 -6.70 -28.68
C GLY A 547 23.94 -6.39 -27.26
N GLY A 548 24.52 -7.38 -26.57
CA GLY A 548 25.18 -7.18 -25.27
C GLY A 548 24.34 -7.51 -24.03
N GLY A 549 23.10 -8.02 -24.17
CA GLY A 549 22.30 -8.42 -23.00
C GLY A 549 21.07 -9.24 -23.36
N ARG A 550 20.42 -9.84 -22.36
CA ARG A 550 19.18 -10.63 -22.53
C ARG A 550 18.01 -9.81 -23.08
N ALA A 551 18.01 -8.53 -22.80
CA ALA A 551 16.96 -7.59 -23.22
C ALA A 551 17.29 -6.86 -24.53
N SER A 552 18.43 -7.14 -25.16
CA SER A 552 18.78 -6.61 -26.48
C SER A 552 18.04 -7.36 -27.59
N ASP A 553 17.92 -6.75 -28.77
CA ASP A 553 17.23 -7.36 -29.92
C ASP A 553 17.77 -8.74 -30.27
N LEU A 554 19.11 -8.88 -30.34
CA LEU A 554 19.73 -10.17 -30.57
C LEU A 554 19.48 -11.14 -29.43
N GLY A 555 19.50 -10.68 -28.18
CA GLY A 555 19.17 -11.51 -27.02
C GLY A 555 17.74 -12.04 -27.03
N ILE A 556 16.79 -11.17 -27.35
CA ILE A 556 15.36 -11.52 -27.48
C ILE A 556 15.14 -12.48 -28.65
N ALA A 557 15.71 -12.19 -29.82
CA ALA A 557 15.62 -13.04 -31.00
C ALA A 557 16.21 -14.45 -30.75
N THR A 558 17.40 -14.53 -30.15
CA THR A 558 18.05 -15.79 -29.77
C THR A 558 17.21 -16.58 -28.79
N ARG A 559 16.65 -15.92 -27.75
CA ARG A 559 15.76 -16.57 -26.77
C ARG A 559 14.51 -17.14 -27.43
N LEU A 560 13.82 -16.36 -28.29
CA LEU A 560 12.62 -16.84 -28.98
C LEU A 560 12.89 -18.07 -29.83
N LEU A 561 14.01 -18.11 -30.54
CA LEU A 561 14.40 -19.26 -31.33
C LEU A 561 14.80 -20.46 -30.46
N ALA A 562 15.52 -20.26 -29.37
CA ALA A 562 15.81 -21.31 -28.40
C ALA A 562 14.54 -21.97 -27.86
N LEU A 563 13.56 -21.17 -27.48
CA LEU A 563 12.27 -21.67 -27.03
C LEU A 563 11.51 -22.40 -28.13
N THR A 564 11.58 -21.92 -29.37
CA THR A 564 10.96 -22.58 -30.53
C THR A 564 11.54 -23.98 -30.77
N HIS A 565 12.87 -24.13 -30.69
CA HIS A 565 13.56 -25.39 -30.95
C HIS A 565 13.51 -26.37 -29.76
N ALA A 566 13.54 -25.88 -28.52
CA ALA A 566 13.80 -26.75 -27.37
C ALA A 566 12.71 -26.72 -26.28
N SER A 567 11.74 -25.77 -26.33
CA SER A 567 10.69 -25.64 -25.29
C SER A 567 9.28 -25.84 -25.86
N TYR A 568 8.96 -25.21 -26.98
CA TYR A 568 7.59 -25.21 -27.52
C TYR A 568 7.27 -26.40 -28.40
N GLY A 569 8.20 -27.27 -28.69
CA GLY A 569 8.02 -28.41 -29.60
C GLY A 569 7.70 -27.98 -31.04
N LEU A 570 8.11 -26.77 -31.45
CA LEU A 570 7.88 -26.22 -32.78
C LEU A 570 9.13 -26.29 -33.67
N GLY A 571 10.22 -26.89 -33.18
CA GLY A 571 11.44 -27.22 -33.92
C GLY A 571 11.32 -28.57 -34.65
N GLU A 572 12.48 -29.15 -34.98
CA GLU A 572 12.56 -30.50 -35.56
C GLU A 572 12.27 -31.60 -34.51
N LYS A 573 12.47 -31.29 -33.23
CA LYS A 573 12.27 -32.22 -32.11
C LYS A 573 11.03 -31.80 -31.28
N LEU A 574 10.23 -32.77 -30.85
CA LEU A 574 9.07 -32.57 -29.99
C LEU A 574 9.42 -32.44 -28.49
N MET A 575 10.71 -32.55 -28.14
CA MET A 575 11.17 -32.44 -26.76
C MET A 575 10.90 -31.03 -26.22
N SER A 576 10.39 -30.94 -24.98
CA SER A 576 10.13 -29.69 -24.28
C SER A 576 11.01 -29.61 -23.03
N LEU A 577 11.81 -28.56 -22.95
CA LEU A 577 12.60 -28.16 -21.78
C LEU A 577 11.94 -26.95 -21.10
N ASP A 578 12.27 -26.74 -19.82
CA ASP A 578 11.94 -25.47 -19.17
C ASP A 578 12.53 -24.28 -19.94
N PRO A 579 11.85 -23.13 -20.02
CA PRO A 579 12.33 -21.97 -20.78
C PRO A 579 13.74 -21.51 -20.45
N GLU A 580 14.13 -21.50 -19.17
CA GLU A 580 15.50 -21.09 -18.79
C GLU A 580 16.52 -22.16 -19.13
N GLU A 581 16.16 -23.44 -19.02
CA GLU A 581 16.98 -24.58 -19.41
C GLU A 581 17.19 -24.62 -20.94
N ALA A 582 16.14 -24.34 -21.72
CA ALA A 582 16.24 -24.25 -23.18
C ALA A 582 17.28 -23.20 -23.63
N VAL A 583 17.30 -22.04 -22.96
CA VAL A 583 18.30 -20.98 -23.25
C VAL A 583 19.69 -21.37 -22.78
N ALA A 584 19.83 -21.96 -21.59
CA ALA A 584 21.13 -22.42 -21.08
C ALA A 584 21.73 -23.54 -21.96
N ARG A 585 20.90 -24.36 -22.58
CA ARG A 585 21.26 -25.46 -23.44
C ARG A 585 22.07 -25.02 -24.70
N ILE A 586 21.88 -23.78 -25.16
CA ILE A 586 22.62 -23.23 -26.30
C ILE A 586 24.15 -23.38 -26.12
N GLN A 587 24.65 -23.19 -24.90
CA GLN A 587 26.08 -23.29 -24.60
C GLN A 587 26.61 -24.74 -24.56
N LEU A 588 25.72 -25.70 -24.36
CA LEU A 588 26.06 -27.11 -24.13
C LEU A 588 25.77 -28.00 -25.35
N ASP A 589 24.95 -27.53 -26.30
CA ASP A 589 24.50 -28.30 -27.47
C ASP A 589 24.88 -27.59 -28.78
N PRO A 590 25.99 -27.94 -29.40
CA PRO A 590 26.43 -27.32 -30.66
C PRO A 590 25.44 -27.48 -31.83
N THR A 591 24.62 -28.53 -31.83
CA THR A 591 23.59 -28.74 -32.87
C THR A 591 22.45 -27.78 -32.73
N LEU A 592 22.00 -27.55 -31.52
CA LEU A 592 20.98 -26.52 -31.18
C LEU A 592 21.52 -25.11 -31.52
N ALA A 593 22.76 -24.82 -31.12
CA ALA A 593 23.38 -23.52 -31.40
C ALA A 593 23.48 -23.26 -32.91
N ALA A 594 23.89 -24.27 -33.71
CA ALA A 594 23.98 -24.16 -35.17
C ALA A 594 22.60 -23.98 -35.83
N ALA A 595 21.56 -24.67 -35.34
CA ALA A 595 20.20 -24.50 -35.85
C ALA A 595 19.62 -23.10 -35.56
N ILE A 596 19.84 -22.58 -34.35
CA ILE A 596 19.44 -21.22 -33.97
C ILE A 596 20.19 -20.17 -34.81
N GLU A 597 21.51 -20.34 -35.01
CA GLU A 597 22.29 -19.42 -35.82
C GLU A 597 21.82 -19.43 -37.29
N ALA A 598 21.54 -20.59 -37.86
CA ALA A 598 20.98 -20.70 -39.20
C ALA A 598 19.64 -19.97 -39.36
N ASP A 599 18.76 -20.13 -38.38
CA ASP A 599 17.46 -19.39 -38.35
C ASP A 599 17.67 -17.89 -38.15
N LEU A 600 18.61 -17.46 -37.28
CA LEU A 600 18.95 -16.04 -37.10
C LEU A 600 19.43 -15.42 -38.41
N GLN A 601 20.35 -16.05 -39.14
CA GLN A 601 20.86 -15.53 -40.40
C GLN A 601 19.76 -15.46 -41.47
N ARG A 602 18.95 -16.49 -41.58
CA ARG A 602 17.80 -16.53 -42.52
C ARG A 602 16.79 -15.41 -42.24
N LEU A 603 16.43 -15.24 -40.97
CA LEU A 603 15.43 -14.24 -40.54
C LEU A 603 16.00 -12.82 -40.57
N TYR A 604 17.30 -12.64 -40.32
CA TYR A 604 17.99 -11.37 -40.47
C TYR A 604 18.05 -10.91 -41.95
N ALA A 605 18.35 -11.84 -42.87
CA ALA A 605 18.26 -11.53 -44.30
C ALA A 605 16.86 -11.07 -44.72
N ARG A 606 15.83 -11.72 -44.19
CA ARG A 606 14.41 -11.29 -44.41
C ARG A 606 14.12 -9.92 -43.81
N ALA A 607 14.63 -9.64 -42.62
CA ALA A 607 14.50 -8.32 -41.99
C ALA A 607 15.16 -7.24 -42.85
N GLY A 608 16.37 -7.51 -43.39
CA GLY A 608 17.07 -6.61 -44.29
C GLY A 608 16.27 -6.26 -45.55
N MET A 609 15.64 -7.27 -46.19
CA MET A 609 14.78 -7.03 -47.35
C MET A 609 13.59 -6.12 -47.00
N LEU A 610 12.89 -6.39 -45.89
CA LEU A 610 11.73 -5.58 -45.44
C LEU A 610 12.14 -4.17 -45.05
N VAL A 611 13.31 -3.98 -44.43
CA VAL A 611 13.85 -2.65 -44.10
C VAL A 611 14.14 -1.87 -45.38
N GLN A 612 14.77 -2.53 -46.38
CA GLN A 612 15.06 -1.91 -47.69
C GLN A 612 13.74 -1.49 -48.42
N GLU A 613 12.75 -2.37 -48.45
CA GLU A 613 11.44 -2.12 -49.05
C GLU A 613 10.70 -0.91 -48.37
N ASN A 614 10.86 -0.77 -47.07
CA ASN A 614 10.22 0.29 -46.29
C ASN A 614 11.16 1.48 -46.00
N ARG A 615 12.31 1.58 -46.67
CA ARG A 615 13.33 2.60 -46.44
C ARG A 615 12.76 4.03 -46.34
N ALA A 616 11.94 4.44 -47.32
CA ALA A 616 11.37 5.78 -47.35
C ALA A 616 10.44 6.08 -46.16
N LYS A 617 9.67 5.05 -45.70
CA LYS A 617 8.80 5.17 -44.51
C LYS A 617 9.64 5.30 -43.25
N ILE A 618 10.71 4.51 -43.13
CA ILE A 618 11.63 4.56 -41.99
C ILE A 618 12.31 5.92 -41.89
N GLU A 619 12.83 6.47 -43.02
CA GLU A 619 13.45 7.79 -43.04
C GLU A 619 12.49 8.91 -42.67
N ARG A 620 11.24 8.87 -43.21
CA ARG A 620 10.20 9.83 -42.87
C ARG A 620 9.84 9.81 -41.40
N LEU A 621 9.60 8.63 -40.83
CA LEU A 621 9.26 8.48 -39.43
C LEU A 621 10.43 8.89 -38.51
N ALA A 622 11.66 8.51 -38.87
CA ALA A 622 12.86 8.87 -38.13
C ALA A 622 13.11 10.39 -38.11
N ALA A 623 12.87 11.08 -39.24
CA ALA A 623 13.01 12.55 -39.32
C ALA A 623 12.04 13.25 -38.35
N GLU A 624 10.76 12.85 -38.36
CA GLU A 624 9.75 13.36 -37.43
C GLU A 624 10.07 13.02 -35.97
N LEU A 625 10.55 11.80 -35.72
CA LEU A 625 10.89 11.35 -34.37
C LEU A 625 12.07 12.16 -33.77
N VAL A 626 13.04 12.55 -34.56
CA VAL A 626 14.15 13.42 -34.11
C VAL A 626 13.64 14.80 -33.69
N ILE A 627 12.59 15.32 -34.35
CA ILE A 627 12.00 16.62 -34.02
C ILE A 627 11.11 16.52 -32.79
N ARG A 628 10.18 15.57 -32.78
CA ARG A 628 9.15 15.44 -31.74
C ARG A 628 9.62 14.68 -30.51
N ARG A 629 10.63 13.83 -30.65
CA ARG A 629 11.19 12.93 -29.63
C ARG A 629 10.24 11.85 -29.11
N PHE A 630 8.95 11.98 -29.39
CA PHE A 630 7.88 11.04 -29.08
C PHE A 630 6.77 11.14 -30.13
N ILE A 631 6.22 9.99 -30.58
CA ILE A 631 5.10 9.89 -31.52
C ILE A 631 4.19 8.76 -31.05
N THR A 632 2.89 9.00 -30.97
CA THR A 632 1.88 7.98 -30.63
C THR A 632 1.67 7.00 -31.78
N GLY A 633 1.12 5.80 -31.49
CA GLY A 633 0.81 4.82 -32.54
C GLY A 633 -0.19 5.33 -33.58
N GLU A 634 -1.17 6.14 -33.18
CA GLU A 634 -2.13 6.75 -34.11
C GLU A 634 -1.46 7.76 -35.04
N GLU A 635 -0.58 8.60 -34.50
CA GLU A 635 0.20 9.56 -35.30
C GLU A 635 1.17 8.86 -36.26
N VAL A 636 1.78 7.73 -35.82
CA VAL A 636 2.61 6.89 -36.69
C VAL A 636 1.79 6.38 -37.87
N LEU A 637 0.62 5.82 -37.62
CA LEU A 637 -0.25 5.31 -38.69
C LEU A 637 -0.63 6.45 -39.67
N ALA A 638 -1.01 7.61 -39.16
CA ALA A 638 -1.33 8.78 -39.97
C ALA A 638 -0.11 9.28 -40.79
N LEU A 639 1.09 9.27 -40.22
CA LEU A 639 2.33 9.63 -40.91
C LEU A 639 2.70 8.64 -42.02
N LEU A 640 2.39 7.35 -41.85
CA LEU A 640 2.76 6.29 -42.80
C LEU A 640 1.66 6.01 -43.84
N GLU A 641 0.43 6.50 -43.65
CA GLU A 641 -0.60 6.43 -44.68
C GLU A 641 -0.15 7.24 -45.92
N PRO A 642 -0.40 6.71 -47.14
CA PRO A 642 -0.16 7.50 -48.34
C PRO A 642 -1.04 8.73 -48.30
N VAL A 643 -0.46 9.92 -48.52
CA VAL A 643 -1.22 11.14 -48.68
C VAL A 643 -2.23 10.88 -49.81
N ARG A 644 -3.52 10.74 -49.47
CA ARG A 644 -4.59 10.73 -50.49
C ARG A 644 -4.45 12.03 -51.22
N ALA A 645 -4.02 11.96 -52.48
CA ALA A 645 -4.01 13.13 -53.37
C ALA A 645 -5.39 13.75 -53.31
N ALA A 646 -5.45 15.00 -52.87
CA ALA A 646 -6.68 15.76 -52.92
C ALA A 646 -7.20 15.64 -54.36
N HIS A 647 -8.37 15.03 -54.52
CA HIS A 647 -9.03 15.04 -55.83
C HIS A 647 -9.12 16.48 -56.27
N PRO A 648 -8.63 16.85 -57.48
CA PRO A 648 -8.83 18.18 -58.01
C PRO A 648 -10.35 18.38 -58.06
N ALA A 649 -10.81 19.46 -57.41
CA ALA A 649 -12.20 19.87 -57.44
C ALA A 649 -12.66 19.85 -58.92
N ARG A 650 -13.68 19.04 -59.24
CA ARG A 650 -14.37 19.12 -60.52
C ARG A 650 -14.80 20.57 -60.72
N ILE A 651 -14.12 21.24 -61.64
CA ILE A 651 -14.59 22.52 -62.18
C ILE A 651 -15.92 22.19 -62.81
N LEU A 652 -17.01 22.65 -62.21
CA LEU A 652 -18.33 22.68 -62.84
C LEU A 652 -18.25 23.71 -63.97
N GLU A 653 -18.27 23.26 -65.21
CA GLU A 653 -18.49 24.13 -66.35
C GLU A 653 -19.86 24.81 -66.21
N PRO A 654 -19.97 26.12 -66.54
CA PRO A 654 -21.25 26.82 -66.50
C PRO A 654 -22.14 26.33 -67.63
N GLY A 655 -23.29 25.73 -67.25
CA GLY A 655 -24.32 25.30 -68.22
C GLY A 655 -24.82 26.43 -69.09
N SER A 656 -24.83 26.16 -70.37
CA SER A 656 -25.49 26.99 -71.38
C SER A 656 -27.02 26.96 -71.21
N PRO A 657 -27.73 28.05 -71.56
CA PRO A 657 -29.16 28.15 -71.32
C PRO A 657 -29.97 27.54 -72.47
N GLN A 658 -31.00 26.76 -72.11
CA GLN A 658 -32.32 26.71 -72.80
C GLN A 658 -33.36 26.23 -71.83
#